data_0ba7fea8629dba025a9c12a456bf2aad
#
_entry.id   0ba7fea8629dba025a9c12a456bf2aad
#
_cell.length_a   1.000
_cell.length_b   1.000
_cell.length_c   1.000
_cell.angle_alpha   90.00
_cell.angle_beta   90.00
_cell.angle_gamma   90.00
#
_symmetry.space_group_name_H-M   'P 1'
#
loop_
_entity.id
_entity.type
_entity.pdbx_description
1 polymer ?
#
loop_
_entity_poly.entity_id
_entity_poly.type
_entity_poly.pdbx_seq_one_letter_code
_entity_poly.pdbx_strand_id
1 'polypeptide(L)'
;MLSTLIKKALSLRYSITVRGLEQIDTTRGVLVLPNHPAEIDPIIVSTYLWDTLRPRPVVIESMYNLPFLKPLMKRIDAIPMADMNYEAGPYKRRRIQRTVEDIIEILKDGENVLMYPSGRLSITGEESLGGNSGLATILKSHPQVNIALIRIRGLYGSIFSKAFTGNVTPDVVSTSKQGLRILAENLFFFVPRRKVEIEILFNPSDLPRYADALTLNRYLENFYNDPEPESASLVPHSRWTGRCPSLPEKPAEQSTQDEIPADIQTRVLKHIAHAASVPVDSISSKTRLGDDLGLDSLTIAELLLWLDREFEVHDVEMSEIVSVESVLKAAAGMLGSTAPGAEFIPPAIWTEGLEQRPAPDLRGATSVHEAFLTACTLFSNMPALGDARVGVMSYNDVKLRVVTIARHISKLPGSHIGLLFPASCIGSIAVMATILAGKIPVLLNWTAGKRALLHACDSTNIESILTSRAFLDIVATDLQFLEEKLLLIEDIREQLSLKDKLACKRLASESTPQILDAFGQRKINSNSTCVVLFTSGSEALPKGVPLTHRNILSNVAGILEAFPLKKTDVLLGFLPPFHSFGLTVCTLLPMLTGLRVAYYPNPNESRKIAKAIKLWGATIAAGTPTFLRSILRAGKPENFTSLRALVSGAERAPQDLFDLIKTLPHPINLLEGYGITECSPVVCMNRPGQPNIGVGKPLSGVSVAIVHPETLLEVTAGEQGLILVQGPSIFPGYLESQLTPFINYRKSEWYNTGDLGRFENGSLIITGRLKRFIKIAGEMVSLGAVEEALQKHIPSIEGAPSLAILARGSEGDSRPSLVLFVESDISVEKANEILKEEGFPPLIHISTAKKLRSIPVLGSGKTDYQSLKALLAVP
;
A
#
# COMPACT_ATOMS: atom_id res chain seq x y z
N MET A 1 32.12 -28.40 14.04
CA MET A 1 32.60 -27.41 15.03
C MET A 1 31.49 -26.43 15.49
N LEU A 2 30.78 -25.79 14.59
CA LEU A 2 29.67 -24.86 14.94
C LEU A 2 28.48 -25.62 15.56
N SER A 3 28.04 -26.76 14.99
CA SER A 3 26.98 -27.62 15.53
C SER A 3 27.30 -28.05 16.96
N THR A 4 28.52 -28.46 17.24
CA THR A 4 28.97 -28.89 18.56
C THR A 4 28.89 -27.75 19.60
N LEU A 5 29.24 -26.52 19.16
CA LEU A 5 29.18 -25.34 20.04
C LEU A 5 27.72 -25.00 20.39
N ILE A 6 26.85 -25.02 19.36
CA ILE A 6 25.41 -24.76 19.57
C ILE A 6 24.75 -25.85 20.41
N LYS A 7 25.08 -27.13 20.19
CA LYS A 7 24.64 -28.26 21.06
C LYS A 7 25.00 -28.00 22.52
N LYS A 8 26.23 -27.56 22.78
CA LYS A 8 26.68 -27.22 24.15
C LYS A 8 25.91 -26.04 24.73
N ALA A 9 25.68 -24.98 23.96
CA ALA A 9 24.90 -23.85 24.41
C ALA A 9 23.43 -24.23 24.70
N LEU A 10 22.80 -24.98 23.83
CA LEU A 10 21.44 -25.49 24.04
C LEU A 10 21.34 -26.40 25.27
N SER A 11 22.38 -27.22 25.55
CA SER A 11 22.39 -28.12 26.70
C SER A 11 22.40 -27.42 28.07
N LEU A 12 22.66 -26.10 28.11
CA LEU A 12 22.51 -25.33 29.34
C LEU A 12 21.04 -25.25 29.78
N ARG A 13 20.10 -25.11 28.85
CA ARG A 13 18.66 -24.96 29.13
C ARG A 13 17.83 -26.17 28.76
N TYR A 14 18.25 -26.97 27.77
CA TYR A 14 17.49 -28.08 27.21
C TYR A 14 18.19 -29.39 27.41
N SER A 15 17.43 -30.44 27.78
CA SER A 15 17.83 -31.83 27.79
C SER A 15 17.17 -32.53 26.61
N ILE A 16 17.90 -32.64 25.52
CA ILE A 16 17.37 -33.08 24.23
C ILE A 16 17.68 -34.54 23.98
N THR A 17 16.66 -35.32 23.69
CA THR A 17 16.77 -36.74 23.30
C THR A 17 16.28 -36.90 21.87
N VAL A 18 17.08 -37.50 21.00
CA VAL A 18 16.74 -37.76 19.59
C VAL A 18 16.67 -39.27 19.37
N ARG A 19 15.61 -39.73 18.71
CA ARG A 19 15.39 -41.13 18.35
C ARG A 19 15.09 -41.26 16.87
N GLY A 20 15.56 -42.29 16.21
CA GLY A 20 15.32 -42.60 14.79
C GLY A 20 16.29 -41.91 13.80
N LEU A 21 17.30 -41.19 14.29
CA LEU A 21 18.28 -40.51 13.42
C LEU A 21 19.10 -41.53 12.60
N GLU A 22 19.33 -42.73 13.16
CA GLU A 22 20.06 -43.84 12.55
C GLU A 22 19.33 -44.51 11.38
N GLN A 23 18.03 -44.23 11.21
CA GLN A 23 17.19 -44.79 10.15
C GLN A 23 17.26 -43.99 8.85
N ILE A 24 17.86 -42.80 8.87
CA ILE A 24 17.86 -41.90 7.74
C ILE A 24 18.86 -42.35 6.66
N ASP A 25 18.32 -42.65 5.47
CA ASP A 25 19.13 -42.90 4.28
C ASP A 25 19.45 -41.57 3.59
N THR A 26 20.72 -41.24 3.51
CA THR A 26 21.24 -40.00 2.92
C THR A 26 21.69 -40.17 1.46
N THR A 27 21.38 -41.28 0.82
CA THR A 27 21.79 -41.53 -0.59
C THR A 27 21.01 -40.71 -1.60
N ARG A 28 19.88 -40.15 -1.19
CA ARG A 28 19.01 -39.27 -1.97
C ARG A 28 18.60 -38.07 -1.15
N GLY A 29 18.12 -37.01 -1.80
CA GLY A 29 17.59 -35.83 -1.12
C GLY A 29 16.47 -36.17 -0.14
N VAL A 30 16.53 -35.57 1.02
CA VAL A 30 15.56 -35.81 2.13
C VAL A 30 14.77 -34.51 2.40
N LEU A 31 13.46 -34.62 2.34
CA LEU A 31 12.54 -33.55 2.80
C LEU A 31 12.21 -33.80 4.27
N VAL A 32 12.68 -32.90 5.12
CA VAL A 32 12.52 -32.98 6.59
C VAL A 32 11.31 -32.13 6.98
N LEU A 33 10.33 -32.74 7.67
CA LEU A 33 9.03 -32.19 8.00
C LEU A 33 8.76 -32.22 9.51
N PRO A 34 9.14 -31.22 10.29
CA PRO A 34 8.82 -31.14 11.72
C PRO A 34 7.50 -30.42 12.00
N ASN A 35 6.89 -30.70 13.18
CA ASN A 35 5.90 -29.80 13.78
C ASN A 35 6.56 -28.54 14.36
N HIS A 36 5.76 -27.47 14.65
CA HIS A 36 6.30 -26.16 15.01
C HIS A 36 5.78 -25.63 16.37
N PRO A 37 6.23 -26.19 17.51
CA PRO A 37 5.75 -25.83 18.84
C PRO A 37 6.33 -24.51 19.38
N ALA A 38 7.51 -24.04 18.91
CA ALA A 38 8.18 -22.87 19.43
C ALA A 38 9.22 -22.28 18.46
N GLU A 39 9.47 -20.97 18.48
CA GLU A 39 10.46 -20.27 17.65
C GLU A 39 11.92 -20.78 17.79
N ILE A 40 12.22 -21.57 18.84
CA ILE A 40 13.55 -22.12 19.06
C ILE A 40 13.76 -23.48 18.37
N ASP A 41 12.68 -24.16 17.96
CA ASP A 41 12.80 -25.53 17.42
C ASP A 41 13.56 -25.59 16.07
N PRO A 42 13.50 -24.59 15.13
CA PRO A 42 14.30 -24.64 13.92
C PRO A 42 15.80 -24.68 14.22
N ILE A 43 16.24 -23.99 15.27
CA ILE A 43 17.65 -24.00 15.72
C ILE A 43 17.99 -25.37 16.28
N ILE A 44 17.11 -25.95 17.08
CA ILE A 44 17.31 -27.27 17.70
C ILE A 44 17.37 -28.36 16.61
N VAL A 45 16.35 -28.43 15.75
CA VAL A 45 16.26 -29.46 14.68
C VAL A 45 17.44 -29.33 13.73
N SER A 46 17.70 -28.17 13.20
CA SER A 46 18.85 -27.95 12.29
C SER A 46 20.18 -28.38 12.95
N THR A 47 20.38 -28.00 14.21
CA THR A 47 21.64 -28.31 14.92
C THR A 47 21.83 -29.83 15.13
N TYR A 48 20.77 -30.58 15.46
CA TYR A 48 20.89 -32.01 15.71
C TYR A 48 20.93 -32.83 14.42
N LEU A 49 20.35 -32.35 13.33
CA LEU A 49 20.41 -33.00 12.01
C LEU A 49 21.64 -32.59 11.19
N TRP A 50 22.36 -31.52 11.58
CA TRP A 50 23.43 -30.93 10.76
C TRP A 50 24.55 -31.91 10.38
N ASP A 51 24.98 -32.73 11.32
CA ASP A 51 26.11 -33.62 11.09
C ASP A 51 25.75 -34.79 10.14
N THR A 52 24.43 -35.13 10.02
CA THR A 52 23.92 -36.23 9.17
C THR A 52 23.39 -35.71 7.83
N LEU A 53 22.56 -34.66 7.82
CA LEU A 53 21.79 -34.23 6.65
C LEU A 53 22.22 -32.88 6.09
N ARG A 54 22.75 -31.98 6.91
CA ARG A 54 22.99 -30.56 6.53
C ARG A 54 21.80 -29.92 5.78
N PRO A 55 20.58 -29.99 6.34
CA PRO A 55 19.41 -29.58 5.61
C PRO A 55 19.38 -28.06 5.38
N ARG A 56 18.91 -27.64 4.23
CA ARG A 56 18.64 -26.23 3.88
C ARG A 56 17.27 -25.83 4.46
N PRO A 57 17.21 -24.96 5.48
CA PRO A 57 15.93 -24.62 6.08
C PRO A 57 15.17 -23.62 5.19
N VAL A 58 13.86 -23.85 5.05
CA VAL A 58 12.93 -22.87 4.49
C VAL A 58 12.57 -21.88 5.61
N VAL A 59 12.83 -20.59 5.38
CA VAL A 59 12.70 -19.52 6.40
C VAL A 59 11.90 -18.35 5.83
N ILE A 60 10.96 -17.80 6.58
CA ILE A 60 10.22 -16.60 6.16
C ILE A 60 11.18 -15.42 5.94
N GLU A 61 10.90 -14.61 4.93
CA GLU A 61 11.79 -13.49 4.53
C GLU A 61 12.03 -12.46 5.63
N SER A 62 11.04 -12.19 6.46
CA SER A 62 11.18 -11.30 7.61
C SER A 62 12.26 -11.76 8.59
N MET A 63 12.33 -13.05 8.86
CA MET A 63 13.35 -13.68 9.71
C MET A 63 14.70 -13.79 8.99
N TYR A 64 14.69 -14.26 7.73
CA TYR A 64 15.90 -14.41 6.90
C TYR A 64 16.69 -13.09 6.78
N ASN A 65 16.00 -11.96 6.67
CA ASN A 65 16.59 -10.64 6.46
C ASN A 65 16.99 -9.90 7.76
N LEU A 66 16.80 -10.50 8.95
CA LEU A 66 17.29 -9.89 10.19
C LEU A 66 18.81 -9.70 10.12
N PRO A 67 19.33 -8.48 10.42
CA PRO A 67 20.76 -8.15 10.20
C PRO A 67 21.75 -9.10 10.87
N PHE A 68 21.39 -9.65 12.05
CA PHE A 68 22.24 -10.57 12.81
C PHE A 68 22.08 -12.04 12.36
N LEU A 69 20.94 -12.42 11.75
CA LEU A 69 20.69 -13.77 11.24
C LEU A 69 21.11 -13.93 9.77
N LYS A 70 21.01 -12.92 8.95
CA LYS A 70 21.28 -12.98 7.51
C LYS A 70 22.62 -13.61 7.13
N PRO A 71 23.77 -13.30 7.80
CA PRO A 71 25.05 -13.96 7.50
C PRO A 71 25.02 -15.47 7.78
N LEU A 72 24.30 -15.89 8.82
CA LEU A 72 24.10 -17.29 9.15
C LEU A 72 23.22 -17.98 8.11
N MET A 73 22.08 -17.35 7.75
CA MET A 73 21.15 -17.87 6.74
C MET A 73 21.84 -18.12 5.41
N LYS A 74 22.67 -17.17 4.95
CA LYS A 74 23.49 -17.35 3.74
C LYS A 74 24.52 -18.50 3.88
N ARG A 75 25.08 -18.71 5.07
CA ARG A 75 26.08 -19.77 5.30
C ARG A 75 25.49 -21.18 5.35
N ILE A 76 24.24 -21.30 5.72
CA ILE A 76 23.51 -22.58 5.76
C ILE A 76 22.63 -22.78 4.53
N ASP A 77 22.78 -21.93 3.50
CA ASP A 77 22.01 -21.93 2.25
C ASP A 77 20.51 -22.03 2.47
N ALA A 78 20.02 -21.26 3.49
CA ALA A 78 18.60 -21.19 3.81
C ALA A 78 17.79 -20.65 2.63
N ILE A 79 16.59 -21.19 2.44
CA ILE A 79 15.67 -20.85 1.34
C ILE A 79 14.67 -19.82 1.85
N PRO A 80 14.69 -18.57 1.36
CA PRO A 80 13.72 -17.55 1.77
C PRO A 80 12.35 -17.82 1.16
N MET A 81 11.31 -17.86 2.00
CA MET A 81 9.89 -17.98 1.62
C MET A 81 9.18 -16.64 1.89
N ALA A 82 8.36 -16.19 0.96
CA ALA A 82 7.57 -14.98 1.16
C ALA A 82 6.61 -15.14 2.33
N ASP A 83 6.49 -14.09 3.16
CA ASP A 83 5.62 -14.11 4.35
C ASP A 83 4.14 -14.15 3.95
N MET A 84 3.39 -15.14 4.46
CA MET A 84 1.99 -15.37 4.10
C MET A 84 0.99 -14.53 4.92
N ASN A 85 1.45 -13.80 5.94
CA ASN A 85 0.59 -13.11 6.89
C ASN A 85 -0.05 -11.81 6.37
N TYR A 86 0.25 -11.39 5.13
CA TYR A 86 -0.25 -10.16 4.52
C TYR A 86 -0.82 -10.41 3.13
N GLU A 87 -1.55 -9.43 2.61
CA GLU A 87 -2.11 -9.44 1.25
C GLU A 87 -1.17 -10.08 0.22
N ALA A 88 -1.71 -10.99 -0.58
CA ALA A 88 -0.94 -11.69 -1.60
C ALA A 88 -1.35 -11.23 -3.01
N GLY A 89 -0.65 -10.23 -3.52
CA GLY A 89 -0.76 -9.83 -4.93
C GLY A 89 -0.21 -10.91 -5.90
N PRO A 90 -0.50 -10.79 -7.21
CA PRO A 90 -0.05 -11.76 -8.23
C PRO A 90 1.48 -12.00 -8.21
N TYR A 91 2.27 -10.99 -7.94
CA TYR A 91 3.73 -11.11 -7.84
C TYR A 91 4.16 -12.00 -6.67
N LYS A 92 3.58 -11.81 -5.50
CA LYS A 92 3.88 -12.62 -4.30
C LYS A 92 3.51 -14.08 -4.50
N ARG A 93 2.35 -14.35 -5.14
CA ARG A 93 1.92 -15.72 -5.48
C ARG A 93 2.94 -16.41 -6.39
N ARG A 94 3.41 -15.75 -7.45
CA ARG A 94 4.45 -16.30 -8.33
C ARG A 94 5.77 -16.56 -7.59
N ARG A 95 6.14 -15.69 -6.66
CA ARG A 95 7.35 -15.91 -5.84
C ARG A 95 7.24 -17.16 -4.98
N ILE A 96 6.10 -17.35 -4.32
CA ILE A 96 5.84 -18.56 -3.51
C ILE A 96 5.91 -19.81 -4.39
N GLN A 97 5.27 -19.77 -5.55
CA GLN A 97 5.31 -20.88 -6.51
C GLN A 97 6.74 -21.17 -6.98
N ARG A 98 7.52 -20.16 -7.36
CA ARG A 98 8.95 -20.33 -7.72
C ARG A 98 9.77 -20.94 -6.58
N THR A 99 9.54 -20.49 -5.33
CA THR A 99 10.25 -21.07 -4.19
C THR A 99 9.92 -22.56 -4.02
N VAL A 100 8.67 -22.97 -4.27
CA VAL A 100 8.30 -24.41 -4.24
C VAL A 100 8.97 -25.16 -5.39
N GLU A 101 9.07 -24.59 -6.58
CA GLU A 101 9.77 -25.17 -7.73
C GLU A 101 11.28 -25.31 -7.44
N ASP A 102 11.92 -24.30 -6.85
CA ASP A 102 13.33 -24.34 -6.40
C ASP A 102 13.56 -25.46 -5.37
N ILE A 103 12.65 -25.65 -4.41
CA ILE A 103 12.69 -26.74 -3.42
C ILE A 103 12.66 -28.09 -4.13
N ILE A 104 11.81 -28.25 -5.14
CA ILE A 104 11.69 -29.51 -5.91
C ILE A 104 13.02 -29.80 -6.64
N GLU A 105 13.64 -28.79 -7.23
CA GLU A 105 14.91 -28.96 -7.94
C GLU A 105 16.06 -29.31 -6.97
N ILE A 106 16.16 -28.62 -5.84
CA ILE A 106 17.12 -28.89 -4.77
C ILE A 106 17.03 -30.36 -4.30
N LEU A 107 15.80 -30.86 -4.11
CA LEU A 107 15.56 -32.23 -3.69
C LEU A 107 15.92 -33.25 -4.79
N LYS A 108 15.68 -32.93 -6.08
CA LYS A 108 16.08 -33.75 -7.22
C LYS A 108 17.60 -33.85 -7.37
N ASP A 109 18.30 -32.76 -7.04
CA ASP A 109 19.78 -32.70 -7.04
C ASP A 109 20.41 -33.47 -5.88
N GLY A 110 19.58 -34.11 -5.02
CA GLY A 110 20.02 -34.91 -3.90
C GLY A 110 20.35 -34.16 -2.62
N GLU A 111 20.05 -32.85 -2.58
CA GLU A 111 20.22 -32.04 -1.38
C GLU A 111 19.03 -32.17 -0.43
N ASN A 112 19.22 -31.79 0.83
CA ASN A 112 18.21 -31.97 1.87
C ASN A 112 17.55 -30.63 2.21
N VAL A 113 16.23 -30.65 2.39
CA VAL A 113 15.44 -29.44 2.72
C VAL A 113 14.68 -29.67 4.03
N LEU A 114 14.69 -28.66 4.91
CA LEU A 114 13.91 -28.60 6.13
C LEU A 114 12.75 -27.63 5.96
N MET A 115 11.52 -28.12 5.98
CA MET A 115 10.33 -27.32 5.79
C MET A 115 9.28 -27.63 6.86
N TYR A 116 8.70 -26.62 7.47
CA TYR A 116 7.60 -26.74 8.42
C TYR A 116 6.27 -26.76 7.66
N PRO A 117 5.53 -27.92 7.65
CA PRO A 117 4.33 -28.03 6.82
C PRO A 117 3.19 -27.10 7.23
N SER A 118 3.06 -26.78 8.52
CA SER A 118 2.06 -25.82 9.02
C SER A 118 2.37 -24.37 8.63
N GLY A 119 3.66 -24.04 8.42
CA GLY A 119 4.12 -22.68 8.15
C GLY A 119 3.87 -21.68 9.29
N ARG A 120 3.42 -22.14 10.46
CA ARG A 120 3.07 -21.32 11.63
C ARG A 120 3.31 -22.07 12.94
N LEU A 121 3.52 -21.32 14.01
CA LEU A 121 3.61 -21.86 15.36
C LEU A 121 2.27 -22.42 15.84
N SER A 122 2.29 -23.58 16.51
CA SER A 122 1.14 -24.11 17.23
C SER A 122 0.64 -23.15 18.31
N ILE A 123 -0.68 -22.92 18.35
CA ILE A 123 -1.35 -22.01 19.30
C ILE A 123 -1.81 -22.74 20.55
N THR A 124 -2.36 -23.93 20.38
CA THR A 124 -3.01 -24.73 21.44
C THR A 124 -2.18 -25.93 21.91
N GLY A 125 -0.99 -26.15 21.33
CA GLY A 125 -0.21 -27.35 21.46
C GLY A 125 -0.63 -28.47 20.50
N GLU A 126 -1.73 -28.26 19.75
CA GLU A 126 -2.15 -29.09 18.64
C GLU A 126 -1.53 -28.55 17.33
N GLU A 127 -0.93 -29.43 16.56
CA GLU A 127 -0.43 -29.07 15.23
C GLU A 127 -1.58 -29.17 14.21
N SER A 128 -1.83 -28.10 13.46
CA SER A 128 -2.85 -28.04 12.41
C SER A 128 -2.25 -27.48 11.14
N LEU A 129 -2.39 -28.20 10.03
CA LEU A 129 -1.87 -27.84 8.72
C LEU A 129 -2.94 -27.19 7.82
N GLY A 130 -4.21 -27.48 8.11
CA GLY A 130 -5.34 -26.97 7.32
C GLY A 130 -5.23 -27.34 5.85
N GLY A 131 -5.54 -26.42 4.96
CA GLY A 131 -5.49 -26.61 3.51
C GLY A 131 -4.14 -26.38 2.84
N ASN A 132 -3.03 -26.32 3.57
CA ASN A 132 -1.71 -26.06 3.00
C ASN A 132 -1.34 -27.05 1.89
N SER A 133 -1.06 -26.54 0.69
CA SER A 133 -0.84 -27.38 -0.51
C SER A 133 0.62 -27.56 -0.91
N GLY A 134 1.55 -26.85 -0.26
CA GLY A 134 2.97 -26.85 -0.63
C GLY A 134 3.60 -28.25 -0.66
N LEU A 135 3.38 -29.05 0.39
CA LEU A 135 3.89 -30.43 0.45
C LEU A 135 3.24 -31.32 -0.63
N ALA A 136 1.94 -31.22 -0.84
CA ALA A 136 1.24 -32.01 -1.87
C ALA A 136 1.78 -31.67 -3.28
N THR A 137 2.10 -30.38 -3.54
CA THR A 137 2.72 -29.94 -4.79
C THR A 137 4.12 -30.54 -4.99
N ILE A 138 4.94 -30.55 -3.93
CA ILE A 138 6.27 -31.18 -3.95
C ILE A 138 6.15 -32.68 -4.24
N LEU A 139 5.29 -33.40 -3.53
CA LEU A 139 5.11 -34.85 -3.72
C LEU A 139 4.54 -35.21 -5.07
N LYS A 140 3.62 -34.41 -5.61
CA LYS A 140 3.07 -34.60 -6.95
C LYS A 140 4.17 -34.50 -8.03
N SER A 141 5.11 -33.58 -7.86
CA SER A 141 6.20 -33.31 -8.81
C SER A 141 7.42 -34.22 -8.59
N HIS A 142 7.64 -34.66 -7.35
CA HIS A 142 8.75 -35.53 -6.98
C HIS A 142 8.31 -36.64 -5.99
N PRO A 143 7.50 -37.63 -6.41
CA PRO A 143 6.90 -38.62 -5.50
C PRO A 143 7.92 -39.58 -4.85
N GLN A 144 9.12 -39.67 -5.39
CA GLN A 144 10.19 -40.56 -4.90
C GLN A 144 11.12 -39.90 -3.88
N VAL A 145 10.84 -38.65 -3.47
CA VAL A 145 11.65 -37.96 -2.46
C VAL A 145 11.63 -38.72 -1.12
N ASN A 146 12.78 -38.78 -0.46
CA ASN A 146 12.84 -39.33 0.89
C ASN A 146 12.21 -38.32 1.86
N ILE A 147 11.40 -38.84 2.82
CA ILE A 147 10.70 -37.99 3.81
C ILE A 147 11.14 -38.42 5.21
N ALA A 148 11.53 -37.41 6.00
CA ALA A 148 11.75 -37.58 7.43
C ALA A 148 10.70 -36.78 8.20
N LEU A 149 9.68 -37.43 8.75
CA LEU A 149 8.72 -36.81 9.64
C LEU A 149 9.35 -36.66 11.02
N ILE A 150 9.25 -35.46 11.60
CA ILE A 150 9.84 -35.19 12.92
C ILE A 150 8.79 -34.68 13.88
N ARG A 151 8.61 -35.40 14.98
CA ARG A 151 7.75 -34.96 16.08
C ARG A 151 8.60 -34.42 17.22
N ILE A 152 8.36 -33.15 17.59
CA ILE A 152 9.06 -32.45 18.67
C ILE A 152 8.08 -32.23 19.80
N ARG A 153 8.45 -32.65 21.01
CA ARG A 153 7.66 -32.45 22.23
C ARG A 153 8.52 -31.83 23.33
N GLY A 154 7.90 -31.13 24.27
CA GLY A 154 8.57 -30.48 25.39
C GLY A 154 8.83 -29.00 25.18
N LEU A 155 8.54 -28.44 23.99
CA LEU A 155 8.77 -26.99 23.69
C LEU A 155 7.54 -26.14 23.86
N TYR A 156 6.32 -26.67 23.74
CA TYR A 156 5.11 -25.93 24.03
C TYR A 156 5.03 -25.59 25.52
N GLY A 157 4.77 -24.30 25.85
CA GLY A 157 4.91 -23.76 27.20
C GLY A 157 6.32 -23.24 27.54
N SER A 158 7.21 -23.10 26.53
CA SER A 158 8.45 -22.33 26.64
C SER A 158 8.19 -20.84 26.37
N ILE A 159 9.12 -19.96 26.76
CA ILE A 159 9.05 -18.52 26.45
C ILE A 159 9.06 -18.24 24.93
N PHE A 160 9.43 -19.21 24.10
CA PHE A 160 9.45 -19.14 22.65
C PHE A 160 8.15 -19.68 22.00
N SER A 161 7.19 -20.18 22.79
CA SER A 161 5.92 -20.72 22.30
C SER A 161 4.77 -19.71 22.46
N LYS A 162 3.71 -19.87 21.65
CA LYS A 162 2.50 -19.07 21.77
C LYS A 162 1.67 -19.33 23.05
N ALA A 163 2.04 -20.30 23.87
CA ALA A 163 1.35 -20.58 25.13
C ALA A 163 1.22 -19.35 26.06
N PHE A 164 2.17 -18.41 26.01
CA PHE A 164 2.17 -17.18 26.81
C PHE A 164 1.63 -15.95 26.09
N THR A 165 1.63 -15.94 24.78
CA THR A 165 1.24 -14.79 23.96
C THR A 165 -0.08 -15.00 23.24
N GLY A 166 -0.67 -16.19 23.35
CA GLY A 166 -1.90 -16.55 22.63
C GLY A 166 -1.66 -16.55 21.11
N ASN A 167 -2.41 -15.74 20.39
CA ASN A 167 -2.32 -15.69 18.92
C ASN A 167 -1.09 -14.93 18.41
N VAL A 168 -0.44 -14.12 19.26
CA VAL A 168 0.71 -13.30 18.84
C VAL A 168 1.99 -14.13 18.83
N THR A 169 2.75 -14.05 17.74
CA THR A 169 4.08 -14.71 17.66
C THR A 169 5.08 -13.99 18.58
N PRO A 170 5.82 -14.73 19.45
CA PRO A 170 6.82 -14.14 20.32
C PRO A 170 7.88 -13.37 19.53
N ASP A 171 8.22 -12.15 19.98
CA ASP A 171 9.33 -11.41 19.35
C ASP A 171 10.67 -12.08 19.68
N VAL A 172 11.36 -12.59 18.67
CA VAL A 172 12.61 -13.35 18.79
C VAL A 172 13.69 -12.59 19.54
N VAL A 173 13.76 -11.26 19.34
CA VAL A 173 14.82 -10.42 19.96
C VAL A 173 14.56 -10.24 21.45
N SER A 174 13.35 -9.89 21.84
CA SER A 174 12.95 -9.70 23.23
C SER A 174 13.00 -11.01 24.01
N THR A 175 12.49 -12.09 23.39
CA THR A 175 12.48 -13.45 23.97
C THR A 175 13.89 -14.00 24.13
N SER A 176 14.79 -13.76 23.17
CA SER A 176 16.21 -14.13 23.31
C SER A 176 16.91 -13.37 24.43
N LYS A 177 16.63 -12.07 24.60
CA LYS A 177 17.14 -11.28 25.73
C LYS A 177 16.63 -11.84 27.07
N GLN A 178 15.35 -12.20 27.14
CA GLN A 178 14.77 -12.85 28.33
C GLN A 178 15.43 -14.19 28.60
N GLY A 179 15.67 -15.01 27.56
CA GLY A 179 16.40 -16.28 27.70
C GLY A 179 17.80 -16.10 28.24
N LEU A 180 18.57 -15.12 27.74
CA LEU A 180 19.88 -14.78 28.25
C LEU A 180 19.84 -14.33 29.72
N ARG A 181 18.82 -13.53 30.10
CA ARG A 181 18.60 -13.10 31.46
C ARG A 181 18.36 -14.30 32.40
N ILE A 182 17.50 -15.24 31.98
CA ILE A 182 17.24 -16.49 32.74
C ILE A 182 18.54 -17.28 32.94
N LEU A 183 19.39 -17.41 31.92
CA LEU A 183 20.69 -18.07 32.04
C LEU A 183 21.60 -17.34 33.05
N ALA A 184 21.70 -16.02 32.98
CA ALA A 184 22.54 -15.21 33.88
C ALA A 184 22.07 -15.28 35.31
N GLU A 185 20.76 -15.20 35.57
CA GLU A 185 20.16 -15.31 36.91
C GLU A 185 20.45 -16.67 37.60
N ASN A 186 20.74 -17.69 36.80
CA ASN A 186 21.11 -19.05 37.29
C ASN A 186 22.61 -19.35 37.13
N LEU A 187 23.46 -18.35 37.02
CA LEU A 187 24.92 -18.51 36.83
C LEU A 187 25.25 -19.46 35.64
N PHE A 188 24.42 -19.45 34.59
CA PHE A 188 24.46 -20.23 33.36
C PHE A 188 24.35 -21.74 33.57
N PHE A 189 25.02 -22.31 34.56
CA PHE A 189 25.09 -23.79 34.74
C PHE A 189 24.01 -24.38 35.65
N PHE A 190 23.34 -23.57 36.44
CA PHE A 190 22.35 -24.03 37.42
C PHE A 190 20.90 -23.81 36.93
N VAL A 191 20.71 -23.40 35.70
CA VAL A 191 19.37 -23.16 35.15
C VAL A 191 18.58 -24.48 35.08
N PRO A 192 17.31 -24.50 35.50
CA PRO A 192 16.45 -25.67 35.32
C PRO A 192 16.35 -26.08 33.86
N ARG A 193 16.60 -27.36 33.55
CA ARG A 193 16.57 -27.84 32.17
C ARG A 193 15.19 -28.30 31.75
N ARG A 194 14.79 -27.92 30.53
CA ARG A 194 13.58 -28.40 29.88
C ARG A 194 13.87 -29.69 29.11
N LYS A 195 13.06 -30.73 29.33
CA LYS A 195 13.15 -31.97 28.54
C LYS A 195 12.54 -31.71 27.17
N VAL A 196 13.21 -32.15 26.11
CA VAL A 196 12.77 -32.06 24.71
C VAL A 196 13.00 -33.42 24.09
N GLU A 197 11.97 -33.97 23.48
CA GLU A 197 12.03 -35.22 22.75
C GLU A 197 11.83 -34.97 21.28
N ILE A 198 12.69 -35.54 20.45
CA ILE A 198 12.66 -35.47 19.00
C ILE A 198 12.56 -36.92 18.50
N GLU A 199 11.47 -37.25 17.85
CA GLU A 199 11.25 -38.55 17.23
C GLU A 199 11.23 -38.40 15.72
N ILE A 200 11.96 -39.26 15.02
CA ILE A 200 12.10 -39.25 13.58
C ILE A 200 11.51 -40.52 13.00
N LEU A 201 10.56 -40.37 12.08
CA LEU A 201 10.00 -41.45 11.30
C LEU A 201 10.39 -41.26 9.84
N PHE A 202 11.24 -42.20 9.36
CA PHE A 202 11.80 -42.08 8.01
C PHE A 202 11.03 -42.93 7.01
N ASN A 203 10.58 -42.32 5.90
CA ASN A 203 9.85 -42.97 4.80
C ASN A 203 8.72 -43.90 5.25
N PRO A 204 7.72 -43.43 6.04
CA PRO A 204 6.62 -44.31 6.46
C PRO A 204 5.91 -44.91 5.24
N SER A 205 5.68 -46.21 5.27
CA SER A 205 5.12 -47.00 4.16
C SER A 205 3.65 -46.63 3.87
N ASP A 206 2.95 -46.09 4.86
CA ASP A 206 1.54 -45.69 4.83
C ASP A 206 1.33 -44.23 4.49
N LEU A 207 2.41 -43.48 4.23
CA LEU A 207 2.32 -42.06 3.83
C LEU A 207 1.56 -41.93 2.49
N PRO A 208 0.44 -41.15 2.43
CA PRO A 208 -0.37 -41.04 1.23
C PRO A 208 0.21 -40.06 0.19
N ARG A 209 1.34 -40.44 -0.44
CA ARG A 209 2.14 -39.59 -1.35
C ARG A 209 1.42 -39.05 -2.58
N TYR A 210 0.34 -39.73 -3.01
CA TYR A 210 -0.43 -39.40 -4.18
C TYR A 210 -1.81 -38.80 -3.88
N ALA A 211 -2.11 -38.64 -2.58
CA ALA A 211 -3.39 -38.09 -2.15
C ALA A 211 -3.47 -36.57 -2.37
N ASP A 212 -4.66 -36.02 -2.25
CA ASP A 212 -4.86 -34.57 -2.18
C ASP A 212 -4.22 -33.96 -0.92
N ALA A 213 -4.11 -32.63 -0.92
CA ALA A 213 -3.48 -31.89 0.17
C ALA A 213 -4.16 -32.15 1.52
N LEU A 214 -5.49 -32.24 1.54
CA LEU A 214 -6.26 -32.43 2.78
C LEU A 214 -6.01 -33.80 3.42
N THR A 215 -6.05 -34.85 2.61
CA THR A 215 -5.75 -36.22 3.09
C THR A 215 -4.31 -36.33 3.61
N LEU A 216 -3.34 -35.74 2.89
CA LEU A 216 -1.94 -35.73 3.30
C LEU A 216 -1.75 -34.94 4.60
N ASN A 217 -2.37 -33.78 4.73
CA ASN A 217 -2.25 -32.93 5.93
C ASN A 217 -2.86 -33.63 7.16
N ARG A 218 -4.03 -34.27 7.02
CA ARG A 218 -4.62 -35.09 8.12
C ARG A 218 -3.71 -36.20 8.57
N TYR A 219 -3.02 -36.88 7.64
CA TYR A 219 -2.04 -37.89 8.00
C TYR A 219 -0.89 -37.31 8.87
N LEU A 220 -0.37 -36.15 8.47
CA LEU A 220 0.69 -35.49 9.22
C LEU A 220 0.19 -34.99 10.57
N GLU A 221 -1.00 -34.37 10.62
CA GLU A 221 -1.62 -33.92 11.88
C GLU A 221 -1.81 -35.09 12.87
N ASN A 222 -2.29 -36.25 12.40
CA ASN A 222 -2.39 -37.44 13.23
C ASN A 222 -1.02 -37.88 13.78
N PHE A 223 0.03 -37.87 12.95
CA PHE A 223 1.38 -38.20 13.41
C PHE A 223 1.88 -37.19 14.45
N TYR A 224 1.71 -35.90 14.26
CA TYR A 224 2.23 -34.87 15.17
C TYR A 224 1.48 -34.87 16.51
N ASN A 225 0.18 -35.09 16.48
CA ASN A 225 -0.70 -35.02 17.66
C ASN A 225 -0.85 -36.35 18.42
N ASP A 226 -0.27 -37.46 17.91
CA ASP A 226 -0.34 -38.75 18.56
C ASP A 226 0.58 -38.84 19.83
N PRO A 227 0.13 -39.43 20.98
CA PRO A 227 -1.21 -39.98 21.24
C PRO A 227 -2.24 -38.90 21.59
N GLU A 228 -1.81 -37.68 21.88
CA GLU A 228 -2.64 -36.51 22.18
C GLU A 228 -1.86 -35.19 21.90
N PRO A 229 -2.55 -34.08 21.67
CA PRO A 229 -1.91 -32.78 21.54
C PRO A 229 -1.03 -32.42 22.74
N GLU A 230 0.04 -31.67 22.51
CA GLU A 230 1.00 -31.32 23.55
C GLU A 230 0.41 -30.34 24.56
N SER A 231 0.34 -30.75 25.84
CA SER A 231 -0.01 -29.84 26.93
C SER A 231 1.15 -28.91 27.29
N ALA A 232 0.84 -27.66 27.71
CA ALA A 232 1.88 -26.69 28.03
C ALA A 232 2.77 -27.16 29.19
N SER A 233 4.01 -27.47 28.89
CA SER A 233 5.01 -27.85 29.89
C SER A 233 5.65 -26.59 30.49
N LEU A 234 5.46 -26.37 31.78
CA LEU A 234 6.03 -25.21 32.48
C LEU A 234 7.31 -25.63 33.26
N VAL A 235 8.39 -24.92 33.01
CA VAL A 235 9.68 -25.14 33.67
C VAL A 235 10.09 -23.89 34.42
N PRO A 236 10.49 -23.97 35.69
CA PRO A 236 10.91 -22.80 36.46
C PRO A 236 12.01 -21.98 35.78
N HIS A 237 11.93 -20.66 35.91
CA HIS A 237 12.96 -19.79 35.39
C HIS A 237 14.18 -19.70 36.28
N SER A 238 14.03 -20.00 37.59
CA SER A 238 15.13 -19.96 38.55
C SER A 238 15.09 -21.18 39.45
N ARG A 239 16.22 -21.82 39.60
CA ARG A 239 16.42 -22.92 40.55
C ARG A 239 16.32 -22.42 42.01
N TRP A 240 16.71 -21.19 42.25
CA TRP A 240 16.83 -20.62 43.62
C TRP A 240 15.47 -20.22 44.17
N THR A 241 14.59 -19.64 43.30
CA THR A 241 13.29 -19.15 43.74
C THR A 241 12.14 -20.09 43.42
N GLY A 242 12.39 -21.13 42.61
CA GLY A 242 11.34 -22.03 42.13
C GLY A 242 10.24 -21.35 41.33
N ARG A 243 10.41 -20.06 40.94
CA ARG A 243 9.40 -19.26 40.25
C ARG A 243 9.07 -19.87 38.92
N CYS A 244 7.89 -20.43 38.80
CA CYS A 244 7.31 -20.92 37.57
C CYS A 244 6.47 -19.82 36.89
N PRO A 245 6.59 -19.62 35.60
CA PRO A 245 5.68 -18.73 34.90
C PRO A 245 4.26 -19.29 34.95
N SER A 246 3.26 -18.42 35.10
CA SER A 246 1.84 -18.78 34.94
C SER A 246 1.40 -18.49 33.51
N LEU A 247 0.60 -19.36 32.94
CA LEU A 247 -0.07 -19.08 31.69
C LEU A 247 -1.08 -17.94 31.89
N PRO A 248 -1.29 -17.07 30.92
CA PRO A 248 -2.37 -16.10 30.98
C PRO A 248 -3.70 -16.84 31.07
N GLU A 249 -4.61 -16.34 31.90
CA GLU A 249 -5.97 -16.84 31.93
C GLU A 249 -6.58 -16.69 30.52
N LYS A 250 -7.15 -17.78 29.99
CA LYS A 250 -7.93 -17.67 28.75
C LYS A 250 -9.05 -16.67 29.03
N PRO A 251 -9.24 -15.65 28.17
CA PRO A 251 -10.45 -14.82 28.27
C PRO A 251 -11.66 -15.73 28.32
N ALA A 252 -12.49 -15.59 29.31
CA ALA A 252 -13.75 -16.33 29.38
C ALA A 252 -14.47 -16.10 28.04
N GLU A 253 -14.85 -17.18 27.36
CA GLU A 253 -15.69 -17.10 26.17
C GLU A 253 -16.98 -16.40 26.63
N GLN A 254 -17.06 -15.09 26.36
CA GLN A 254 -18.31 -14.36 26.51
C GLN A 254 -19.21 -14.92 25.40
N SER A 255 -20.11 -15.78 25.80
CA SER A 255 -21.24 -16.20 24.97
C SER A 255 -22.18 -15.00 24.79
N THR A 256 -21.80 -14.06 23.95
CA THR A 256 -22.73 -13.07 23.43
C THR A 256 -23.65 -13.78 22.45
N GLN A 257 -24.86 -14.04 22.86
CA GLN A 257 -25.98 -14.45 22.01
C GLN A 257 -26.48 -13.25 21.17
N ASP A 258 -25.60 -12.49 20.60
CA ASP A 258 -26.00 -11.50 19.60
C ASP A 258 -26.19 -12.25 18.28
N GLU A 259 -27.43 -12.33 17.82
CA GLU A 259 -27.77 -12.97 16.54
C GLU A 259 -27.11 -12.18 15.40
N ILE A 260 -26.21 -12.85 14.66
CA ILE A 260 -25.61 -12.28 13.46
C ILE A 260 -26.72 -12.05 12.42
N PRO A 261 -26.84 -10.86 11.80
CA PRO A 261 -27.85 -10.56 10.81
C PRO A 261 -27.91 -11.60 9.67
N ALA A 262 -29.11 -12.01 9.28
CA ALA A 262 -29.32 -13.10 8.32
C ALA A 262 -28.74 -12.77 6.91
N ASP A 263 -28.71 -11.50 6.55
CA ASP A 263 -28.09 -11.02 5.29
C ASP A 263 -26.57 -11.22 5.30
N ILE A 264 -25.90 -10.91 6.41
CA ILE A 264 -24.45 -11.17 6.60
C ILE A 264 -24.17 -12.66 6.52
N GLN A 265 -24.97 -13.48 7.23
CA GLN A 265 -24.80 -14.93 7.18
C GLN A 265 -24.92 -15.46 5.75
N THR A 266 -25.93 -15.04 5.00
CA THR A 266 -26.18 -15.49 3.64
C THR A 266 -25.03 -15.11 2.71
N ARG A 267 -24.50 -13.89 2.80
CA ARG A 267 -23.41 -13.38 1.97
C ARG A 267 -22.10 -14.13 2.27
N VAL A 268 -21.79 -14.30 3.55
CA VAL A 268 -20.56 -15.00 3.99
C VAL A 268 -20.59 -16.46 3.58
N LEU A 269 -21.68 -17.18 3.85
CA LEU A 269 -21.81 -18.59 3.49
C LEU A 269 -21.72 -18.83 1.98
N LYS A 270 -22.33 -17.96 1.15
CA LYS A 270 -22.19 -18.04 -0.31
C LYS A 270 -20.76 -17.82 -0.78
N HIS A 271 -20.04 -16.87 -0.18
CA HIS A 271 -18.66 -16.59 -0.56
C HIS A 271 -17.74 -17.75 -0.19
N ILE A 272 -17.87 -18.30 1.03
CA ILE A 272 -17.10 -19.46 1.47
C ILE A 272 -17.40 -20.70 0.61
N ALA A 273 -18.69 -20.95 0.31
CA ALA A 273 -19.11 -22.05 -0.56
C ALA A 273 -18.48 -21.97 -1.96
N HIS A 274 -18.44 -20.76 -2.52
CA HIS A 274 -17.78 -20.52 -3.81
C HIS A 274 -16.27 -20.72 -3.72
N ALA A 275 -15.62 -20.20 -2.68
CA ALA A 275 -14.18 -20.36 -2.49
C ALA A 275 -13.75 -21.82 -2.28
N ALA A 276 -14.55 -22.59 -1.53
CA ALA A 276 -14.32 -24.00 -1.27
C ALA A 276 -14.85 -24.94 -2.37
N SER A 277 -15.60 -24.43 -3.35
CA SER A 277 -16.28 -25.22 -4.40
C SER A 277 -17.22 -26.31 -3.83
N VAL A 278 -17.95 -25.98 -2.75
CA VAL A 278 -18.92 -26.88 -2.09
C VAL A 278 -20.32 -26.27 -2.05
N PRO A 279 -21.40 -27.06 -1.92
CA PRO A 279 -22.75 -26.54 -1.73
C PRO A 279 -22.87 -25.75 -0.42
N VAL A 280 -23.64 -24.64 -0.43
CA VAL A 280 -23.88 -23.80 0.76
C VAL A 280 -24.48 -24.61 1.91
N ASP A 281 -25.38 -25.54 1.60
CA ASP A 281 -26.08 -26.36 2.60
C ASP A 281 -25.16 -27.35 3.33
N SER A 282 -23.96 -27.60 2.82
CA SER A 282 -22.94 -28.45 3.46
C SER A 282 -22.10 -27.73 4.52
N ILE A 283 -22.27 -26.41 4.65
CA ILE A 283 -21.45 -25.57 5.53
C ILE A 283 -22.23 -25.23 6.80
N SER A 284 -21.68 -25.58 7.96
CA SER A 284 -22.20 -25.19 9.27
C SER A 284 -21.30 -24.11 9.89
N SER A 285 -21.79 -23.41 10.92
CA SER A 285 -21.00 -22.43 11.68
C SER A 285 -19.73 -23.06 12.30
N LYS A 286 -19.78 -24.33 12.66
CA LYS A 286 -18.64 -25.07 13.25
C LYS A 286 -17.66 -25.59 12.23
N THR A 287 -17.97 -25.52 10.94
CA THR A 287 -17.09 -26.00 9.85
C THR A 287 -15.77 -25.23 9.87
N ARG A 288 -14.66 -25.93 9.94
CA ARG A 288 -13.31 -25.35 9.92
C ARG A 288 -12.86 -25.09 8.49
N LEU A 289 -12.36 -23.90 8.23
CA LEU A 289 -12.01 -23.45 6.88
C LEU A 289 -10.88 -24.28 6.25
N GLY A 290 -9.82 -24.53 6.99
CA GLY A 290 -8.69 -25.34 6.53
C GLY A 290 -8.98 -26.84 6.56
N ASP A 291 -9.47 -27.33 7.70
CA ASP A 291 -9.55 -28.78 7.98
C ASP A 291 -10.73 -29.47 7.31
N ASP A 292 -11.88 -28.77 7.18
CA ASP A 292 -13.11 -29.34 6.61
C ASP A 292 -13.34 -28.91 5.16
N LEU A 293 -12.98 -27.67 4.82
CA LEU A 293 -13.20 -27.10 3.48
C LEU A 293 -11.94 -27.09 2.62
N GLY A 294 -10.77 -27.41 3.16
CA GLY A 294 -9.51 -27.46 2.42
C GLY A 294 -9.01 -26.09 1.95
N LEU A 295 -9.47 -24.98 2.57
CA LEU A 295 -8.99 -23.65 2.22
C LEU A 295 -7.55 -23.49 2.68
N ASP A 296 -6.65 -23.21 1.75
CA ASP A 296 -5.26 -22.93 2.06
C ASP A 296 -5.07 -21.50 2.58
N SER A 297 -3.88 -21.19 3.07
CA SER A 297 -3.56 -19.88 3.62
C SER A 297 -3.76 -18.76 2.61
N LEU A 298 -3.64 -19.02 1.32
CA LEU A 298 -3.84 -18.06 0.28
C LEU A 298 -5.32 -17.72 0.10
N THR A 299 -6.17 -18.76 0.06
CA THR A 299 -7.63 -18.61 -0.04
C THR A 299 -8.20 -17.94 1.20
N ILE A 300 -7.66 -18.23 2.39
CA ILE A 300 -8.05 -17.53 3.64
C ILE A 300 -7.62 -16.06 3.59
N ALA A 301 -6.46 -15.75 3.04
CA ALA A 301 -6.04 -14.35 2.85
C ALA A 301 -6.96 -13.61 1.85
N GLU A 302 -7.42 -14.27 0.79
CA GLU A 302 -8.42 -13.71 -0.15
C GLU A 302 -9.77 -13.49 0.53
N LEU A 303 -10.18 -14.42 1.40
CA LEU A 303 -11.39 -14.29 2.19
C LEU A 303 -11.32 -13.08 3.15
N LEU A 304 -10.17 -12.86 3.79
CA LEU A 304 -9.95 -11.67 4.62
C LEU A 304 -10.04 -10.38 3.81
N LEU A 305 -9.44 -10.34 2.62
CA LEU A 305 -9.55 -9.19 1.71
C LEU A 305 -11.00 -8.94 1.27
N TRP A 306 -11.76 -10.01 1.04
CA TRP A 306 -13.17 -9.89 0.72
C TRP A 306 -13.97 -9.38 1.92
N LEU A 307 -13.69 -9.87 3.14
CA LEU A 307 -14.31 -9.37 4.38
C LEU A 307 -14.01 -7.89 4.60
N ASP A 308 -12.78 -7.46 4.34
CA ASP A 308 -12.37 -6.06 4.42
C ASP A 308 -13.18 -5.17 3.46
N ARG A 309 -13.35 -5.61 2.21
CA ARG A 309 -14.09 -4.87 1.18
C ARG A 309 -15.60 -4.87 1.35
N GLU A 310 -16.16 -5.98 1.83
CA GLU A 310 -17.61 -6.19 1.86
C GLU A 310 -18.25 -5.80 3.20
N PHE A 311 -17.50 -5.93 4.30
CA PHE A 311 -17.99 -5.69 5.67
C PHE A 311 -17.09 -4.74 6.47
N GLU A 312 -16.08 -4.13 5.82
CA GLU A 312 -15.11 -3.25 6.48
C GLU A 312 -14.42 -3.91 7.69
N VAL A 313 -14.12 -5.20 7.57
CA VAL A 313 -13.48 -6.01 8.62
C VAL A 313 -11.99 -5.73 8.62
N HIS A 314 -11.58 -4.82 9.46
CA HIS A 314 -10.17 -4.44 9.61
C HIS A 314 -9.58 -5.04 10.90
N ASP A 315 -8.27 -5.25 10.90
CA ASP A 315 -7.49 -5.68 12.08
C ASP A 315 -7.80 -7.12 12.56
N VAL A 316 -8.31 -8.00 11.68
CA VAL A 316 -8.47 -9.44 11.95
C VAL A 316 -7.27 -10.17 11.36
N GLU A 317 -6.54 -10.91 12.21
CA GLU A 317 -5.43 -11.74 11.75
C GLU A 317 -5.92 -13.05 11.12
N MET A 318 -5.15 -13.57 10.13
CA MET A 318 -5.45 -14.86 9.51
C MET A 318 -5.57 -16.01 10.55
N SER A 319 -4.85 -15.90 11.65
CA SER A 319 -4.86 -16.85 12.77
C SER A 319 -6.18 -16.85 13.54
N GLU A 320 -6.99 -15.84 13.43
CA GLU A 320 -8.31 -15.71 14.08
C GLU A 320 -9.44 -16.28 13.21
N ILE A 321 -9.21 -16.41 11.90
CA ILE A 321 -10.16 -16.92 10.91
C ILE A 321 -9.94 -18.43 10.73
N VAL A 322 -10.42 -19.22 11.66
CA VAL A 322 -10.22 -20.68 11.70
C VAL A 322 -11.47 -21.46 11.28
N SER A 323 -12.66 -20.90 11.53
CA SER A 323 -13.95 -21.54 11.27
C SER A 323 -14.93 -20.57 10.61
N VAL A 324 -16.01 -21.09 10.06
CA VAL A 324 -17.10 -20.29 9.49
C VAL A 324 -17.70 -19.35 10.56
N GLU A 325 -17.79 -19.79 11.82
CA GLU A 325 -18.25 -18.95 12.93
C GLU A 325 -17.30 -17.74 13.12
N SER A 326 -15.99 -17.95 13.06
CA SER A 326 -15.04 -16.83 13.18
C SER A 326 -15.15 -15.85 12.01
N VAL A 327 -15.42 -16.31 10.79
CA VAL A 327 -15.71 -15.45 9.63
C VAL A 327 -16.98 -14.65 9.83
N LEU A 328 -18.04 -15.29 10.30
CA LEU A 328 -19.33 -14.66 10.58
C LEU A 328 -19.21 -13.60 11.67
N LYS A 329 -18.49 -13.90 12.76
CA LYS A 329 -18.20 -12.94 13.84
C LYS A 329 -17.35 -11.77 13.34
N ALA A 330 -16.37 -12.02 12.48
CA ALA A 330 -15.59 -10.99 11.84
C ALA A 330 -16.46 -10.08 10.98
N ALA A 331 -17.27 -10.64 10.09
CA ALA A 331 -18.19 -9.90 9.22
C ALA A 331 -19.22 -9.07 10.00
N ALA A 332 -19.63 -9.54 11.18
CA ALA A 332 -20.52 -8.81 12.08
C ALA A 332 -19.81 -7.77 12.97
N GLY A 333 -18.47 -7.63 12.85
CA GLY A 333 -17.69 -6.74 13.72
C GLY A 333 -17.58 -7.21 15.17
N MET A 334 -17.87 -8.49 15.44
CA MET A 334 -17.91 -9.10 16.78
C MET A 334 -16.57 -9.74 17.16
N LEU A 335 -15.64 -9.95 16.22
CA LEU A 335 -14.25 -10.31 16.51
C LEU A 335 -13.54 -9.01 16.93
N GLY A 336 -13.49 -8.77 18.23
CA GLY A 336 -12.65 -7.72 18.78
C GLY A 336 -11.19 -8.11 18.65
N SER A 337 -10.34 -7.19 18.19
CA SER A 337 -8.88 -7.33 18.27
C SER A 337 -8.48 -7.67 19.72
N THR A 338 -8.19 -8.94 19.99
CA THR A 338 -7.86 -9.45 21.33
C THR A 338 -6.39 -9.34 21.67
N ALA A 339 -5.57 -8.79 20.79
CA ALA A 339 -4.23 -8.33 21.14
C ALA A 339 -3.94 -7.01 20.42
N PRO A 340 -3.54 -5.95 21.12
CA PRO A 340 -2.83 -4.87 20.48
C PRO A 340 -1.49 -5.47 20.02
N GLY A 341 -1.39 -5.86 18.76
CA GLY A 341 -0.09 -5.84 18.10
C GLY A 341 0.46 -4.46 18.44
N ALA A 342 1.68 -4.35 18.94
CA ALA A 342 2.21 -3.11 19.49
C ALA A 342 1.90 -1.97 18.50
N GLU A 343 0.88 -1.18 18.83
CA GLU A 343 0.39 -0.12 17.98
C GLU A 343 1.59 0.79 17.73
N PHE A 344 1.97 0.98 16.47
CA PHE A 344 3.11 1.82 16.16
C PHE A 344 2.88 3.19 16.78
N ILE A 345 3.76 3.59 17.68
CA ILE A 345 3.74 4.93 18.29
C ILE A 345 4.90 5.70 17.68
N PRO A 346 4.65 6.85 17.04
CA PRO A 346 5.74 7.69 16.54
C PRO A 346 6.71 8.03 17.68
N PRO A 347 8.02 7.88 17.47
CA PRO A 347 9.01 8.19 18.51
C PRO A 347 8.97 9.68 18.88
N ALA A 348 9.39 10.01 20.10
CA ALA A 348 9.35 11.35 20.66
C ALA A 348 9.97 12.43 19.76
N ILE A 349 10.99 12.09 18.98
CA ILE A 349 11.61 12.99 18.00
C ILE A 349 10.58 13.55 16.99
N TRP A 350 9.46 12.86 16.74
CA TRP A 350 8.42 13.34 15.82
C TRP A 350 7.67 14.57 16.36
N THR A 351 7.51 14.66 17.68
CA THR A 351 6.71 15.69 18.35
C THR A 351 7.53 16.68 19.18
N GLU A 352 8.76 16.34 19.55
CA GLU A 352 9.63 17.17 20.38
C GLU A 352 10.51 18.12 19.55
N GLY A 353 10.95 19.22 20.17
CA GLY A 353 11.90 20.17 19.57
C GLY A 353 11.33 21.03 18.43
N LEU A 354 10.02 21.05 18.25
CA LEU A 354 9.36 21.78 17.16
C LEU A 354 9.48 23.32 17.27
N GLU A 355 9.69 23.83 18.46
CA GLU A 355 9.83 25.28 18.68
C GLU A 355 11.06 25.86 17.98
N GLN A 356 12.14 25.07 17.89
CA GLN A 356 13.39 25.45 17.23
C GLN A 356 13.37 25.23 15.73
N ARG A 357 12.32 24.58 15.19
CA ARG A 357 12.21 24.26 13.77
C ARG A 357 11.97 25.55 12.97
N PRO A 358 12.73 25.82 11.88
CA PRO A 358 12.43 26.90 10.96
C PRO A 358 11.07 26.70 10.29
N ALA A 359 10.44 27.78 9.83
CA ALA A 359 9.25 27.69 9.00
C ALA A 359 9.59 27.06 7.64
N PRO A 360 8.70 26.20 7.09
CA PRO A 360 8.87 25.62 5.76
C PRO A 360 8.96 26.71 4.68
N ASP A 361 9.98 26.63 3.80
CA ASP A 361 10.22 27.60 2.72
C ASP A 361 11.20 27.05 1.67
N LEU A 362 11.16 27.53 0.42
CA LEU A 362 12.04 27.14 -0.68
C LEU A 362 13.45 27.76 -0.63
N ARG A 363 13.64 28.82 0.13
CA ARG A 363 14.94 29.50 0.30
C ARG A 363 15.60 29.97 -0.99
N GLY A 364 14.82 30.30 -2.03
CA GLY A 364 15.33 30.85 -3.28
C GLY A 364 16.11 29.89 -4.17
N ALA A 365 15.96 28.58 -3.98
CA ALA A 365 16.60 27.55 -4.80
C ALA A 365 16.18 27.65 -6.28
N THR A 366 17.10 27.34 -7.19
CA THR A 366 16.91 27.43 -8.64
C THR A 366 16.59 26.08 -9.29
N SER A 367 16.78 25.00 -8.56
CA SER A 367 16.47 23.63 -9.00
C SER A 367 15.89 22.78 -7.87
N VAL A 368 15.14 21.75 -8.22
CA VAL A 368 14.46 20.86 -7.27
C VAL A 368 15.46 20.15 -6.34
N HIS A 369 16.57 19.63 -6.87
CA HIS A 369 17.58 18.96 -6.06
C HIS A 369 18.37 19.93 -5.17
N GLU A 370 18.57 21.18 -5.60
CA GLU A 370 19.15 22.24 -4.77
C GLU A 370 18.24 22.58 -3.60
N ALA A 371 16.93 22.78 -3.85
CA ALA A 371 15.93 23.03 -2.81
C ALA A 371 15.93 21.89 -1.77
N PHE A 372 15.93 20.66 -2.22
CA PHE A 372 15.99 19.48 -1.36
C PHE A 372 17.24 19.43 -0.49
N LEU A 373 18.44 19.60 -1.07
CA LEU A 373 19.69 19.57 -0.33
C LEU A 373 19.80 20.75 0.65
N THR A 374 19.25 21.90 0.28
CA THR A 374 19.16 23.08 1.17
C THR A 374 18.25 22.80 2.36
N ALA A 375 17.07 22.19 2.11
CA ALA A 375 16.19 21.73 3.20
C ALA A 375 16.90 20.70 4.10
N CYS A 376 17.60 19.73 3.53
CA CYS A 376 18.37 18.74 4.30
C CYS A 376 19.47 19.39 5.18
N THR A 377 20.09 20.46 4.72
CA THR A 377 21.09 21.18 5.51
C THR A 377 20.45 21.97 6.65
N LEU A 378 19.33 22.64 6.37
CA LEU A 378 18.66 23.49 7.35
C LEU A 378 17.96 22.68 8.45
N PHE A 379 17.28 21.59 8.06
CA PHE A 379 16.49 20.77 8.98
C PHE A 379 17.25 19.54 9.51
N SER A 380 18.42 19.24 9.01
CA SER A 380 19.37 18.16 9.33
C SER A 380 18.84 16.98 10.19
N ASN A 381 18.94 17.06 11.50
CA ASN A 381 18.50 16.01 12.44
C ASN A 381 16.99 16.08 12.77
N MET A 382 16.26 17.05 12.25
CA MET A 382 14.83 17.18 12.49
C MET A 382 14.04 16.15 11.66
N PRO A 383 12.87 15.68 12.17
CA PRO A 383 12.06 14.72 11.45
C PRO A 383 11.56 15.29 10.11
N ALA A 384 11.66 14.47 9.08
CA ALA A 384 11.23 14.79 7.70
C ALA A 384 10.03 13.94 7.31
N LEU A 385 10.21 12.62 7.31
CA LEU A 385 9.26 11.64 6.81
C LEU A 385 8.87 10.65 7.90
N GLY A 386 7.60 10.27 7.93
CA GLY A 386 7.07 9.24 8.80
C GLY A 386 6.28 8.19 8.02
N ASP A 387 6.43 6.93 8.39
CA ASP A 387 5.72 5.79 7.80
C ASP A 387 5.68 4.68 8.85
N ALA A 388 4.53 4.02 9.03
CA ALA A 388 4.39 2.98 10.05
C ALA A 388 5.32 1.76 9.84
N ARG A 389 5.77 1.51 8.60
CA ARG A 389 6.67 0.39 8.28
C ARG A 389 8.13 0.71 8.52
N VAL A 390 8.57 1.92 8.21
CA VAL A 390 9.97 2.32 8.29
C VAL A 390 10.29 3.26 9.45
N GLY A 391 9.26 3.71 10.17
CA GLY A 391 9.38 4.64 11.28
C GLY A 391 9.59 6.08 10.83
N VAL A 392 10.24 6.87 11.69
CA VAL A 392 10.56 8.28 11.45
C VAL A 392 11.97 8.43 10.90
N MET A 393 12.13 9.23 9.86
CA MET A 393 13.42 9.60 9.28
C MET A 393 13.69 11.09 9.45
N SER A 394 14.90 11.42 9.87
CA SER A 394 15.42 12.80 9.84
C SER A 394 15.77 13.22 8.39
N TYR A 395 15.94 14.53 8.16
CA TYR A 395 16.43 15.04 6.88
C TYR A 395 17.81 14.48 6.51
N ASN A 396 18.69 14.26 7.49
CA ASN A 396 19.98 13.60 7.27
C ASN A 396 19.83 12.14 6.86
N ASP A 397 18.90 11.41 7.45
CA ASP A 397 18.59 10.03 7.05
C ASP A 397 18.07 9.97 5.62
N VAL A 398 17.18 10.88 5.28
CA VAL A 398 16.63 11.00 3.91
C VAL A 398 17.74 11.36 2.92
N LYS A 399 18.55 12.38 3.22
CA LYS A 399 19.70 12.80 2.39
C LYS A 399 20.65 11.64 2.12
N LEU A 400 21.03 10.89 3.15
CA LEU A 400 21.92 9.74 2.99
C LEU A 400 21.33 8.68 2.06
N ARG A 401 20.03 8.37 2.20
CA ARG A 401 19.34 7.40 1.35
C ARG A 401 19.22 7.89 -0.10
N VAL A 402 18.87 9.16 -0.28
CA VAL A 402 18.80 9.81 -1.60
C VAL A 402 20.16 9.75 -2.30
N VAL A 403 21.25 10.15 -1.64
CA VAL A 403 22.61 10.10 -2.20
C VAL A 403 23.03 8.67 -2.53
N THR A 404 22.67 7.72 -1.66
CA THR A 404 23.02 6.29 -1.86
C THR A 404 22.33 5.71 -3.09
N ILE A 405 21.02 5.93 -3.23
CA ILE A 405 20.24 5.44 -4.37
C ILE A 405 20.62 6.20 -5.64
N ALA A 406 20.81 7.52 -5.56
CA ALA A 406 21.25 8.34 -6.70
C ALA A 406 22.59 7.85 -7.31
N ARG A 407 23.55 7.45 -6.47
CA ARG A 407 24.82 6.90 -6.92
C ARG A 407 24.67 5.56 -7.66
N HIS A 408 23.68 4.77 -7.34
CA HIS A 408 23.34 3.56 -8.09
C HIS A 408 22.64 3.93 -9.41
N ILE A 409 21.60 4.77 -9.35
CA ILE A 409 20.81 5.18 -10.51
C ILE A 409 21.69 5.91 -11.56
N SER A 410 22.69 6.70 -11.14
CA SER A 410 23.59 7.41 -12.07
C SER A 410 24.38 6.49 -13.01
N LYS A 411 24.52 5.22 -12.64
CA LYS A 411 25.21 4.19 -13.45
C LYS A 411 24.28 3.43 -14.39
N LEU A 412 22.96 3.55 -14.22
CA LEU A 412 21.99 2.87 -15.06
C LEU A 412 21.96 3.48 -16.47
N PRO A 413 21.64 2.68 -17.50
CA PRO A 413 21.47 3.20 -18.85
C PRO A 413 20.24 4.09 -18.98
N GLY A 414 20.11 4.78 -20.11
CA GLY A 414 18.98 5.65 -20.42
C GLY A 414 18.94 6.94 -19.62
N SER A 415 18.10 7.88 -20.03
CA SER A 415 17.87 9.17 -19.36
C SER A 415 16.65 9.16 -18.44
N HIS A 416 15.71 8.25 -18.66
CA HIS A 416 14.48 8.12 -17.93
C HIS A 416 14.48 6.88 -17.04
N ILE A 417 13.95 7.01 -15.83
CA ILE A 417 13.78 5.90 -14.89
C ILE A 417 12.31 5.83 -14.52
N GLY A 418 11.67 4.68 -14.77
CA GLY A 418 10.32 4.42 -14.33
C GLY A 418 10.26 4.30 -12.80
N LEU A 419 9.26 4.88 -12.17
CA LEU A 419 9.02 4.76 -10.74
C LEU A 419 7.63 4.16 -10.48
N LEU A 420 7.60 3.05 -9.75
CA LEU A 420 6.39 2.36 -9.31
C LEU A 420 6.36 2.30 -7.78
N PHE A 421 5.77 3.32 -7.16
CA PHE A 421 5.66 3.43 -5.70
C PHE A 421 4.34 4.06 -5.29
N PRO A 422 3.71 3.58 -4.21
CA PRO A 422 2.59 4.29 -3.57
C PRO A 422 3.12 5.53 -2.83
N ALA A 423 2.20 6.30 -2.24
CA ALA A 423 2.56 7.35 -1.29
C ALA A 423 3.33 6.74 -0.11
N SER A 424 4.64 7.00 -0.02
CA SER A 424 5.53 6.37 0.95
C SER A 424 6.85 7.13 1.10
N CYS A 425 7.52 6.92 2.21
CA CYS A 425 8.86 7.46 2.43
C CYS A 425 9.83 7.05 1.32
N ILE A 426 9.81 5.77 0.93
CA ILE A 426 10.74 5.26 -0.08
C ILE A 426 10.42 5.76 -1.49
N GLY A 427 9.13 5.97 -1.82
CA GLY A 427 8.71 6.57 -3.08
C GLY A 427 9.24 8.00 -3.22
N SER A 428 9.13 8.81 -2.17
CA SER A 428 9.66 10.19 -2.15
C SER A 428 11.19 10.22 -2.26
N ILE A 429 11.87 9.31 -1.58
CA ILE A 429 13.33 9.15 -1.69
C ILE A 429 13.71 8.74 -3.12
N ALA A 430 12.98 7.83 -3.76
CA ALA A 430 13.23 7.38 -5.12
C ALA A 430 13.09 8.51 -6.16
N VAL A 431 12.05 9.36 -6.03
CA VAL A 431 11.87 10.54 -6.87
C VAL A 431 13.09 11.48 -6.74
N MET A 432 13.46 11.84 -5.52
CA MET A 432 14.59 12.75 -5.29
C MET A 432 15.93 12.15 -5.70
N ALA A 433 16.13 10.85 -5.48
CA ALA A 433 17.35 10.16 -5.89
C ALA A 433 17.52 10.12 -7.41
N THR A 434 16.42 9.91 -8.14
CA THR A 434 16.43 9.91 -9.60
C THR A 434 16.79 11.29 -10.15
N ILE A 435 16.18 12.35 -9.60
CA ILE A 435 16.46 13.74 -9.97
C ILE A 435 17.94 14.10 -9.66
N LEU A 436 18.43 13.76 -8.46
CA LEU A 436 19.81 14.02 -8.06
C LEU A 436 20.82 13.27 -8.91
N ALA A 437 20.49 12.06 -9.38
CA ALA A 437 21.32 11.27 -10.30
C ALA A 437 21.43 11.87 -11.71
N GLY A 438 20.72 12.97 -11.99
CA GLY A 438 20.67 13.57 -13.33
C GLY A 438 19.78 12.80 -14.30
N LYS A 439 18.90 11.94 -13.78
CA LYS A 439 17.90 11.18 -14.56
C LYS A 439 16.52 11.78 -14.38
N ILE A 440 15.62 11.50 -15.30
CA ILE A 440 14.24 11.99 -15.28
C ILE A 440 13.34 10.88 -14.72
N PRO A 441 12.73 11.05 -13.54
CA PRO A 441 11.74 10.11 -13.04
C PRO A 441 10.47 10.18 -13.88
N VAL A 442 9.99 9.00 -14.30
CA VAL A 442 8.70 8.83 -14.97
C VAL A 442 7.76 8.10 -14.00
N LEU A 443 6.74 8.78 -13.53
CA LEU A 443 5.80 8.25 -12.54
C LEU A 443 4.77 7.37 -13.24
N LEU A 444 4.90 6.05 -13.07
CA LEU A 444 4.06 5.06 -13.75
C LEU A 444 2.76 4.82 -12.98
N ASN A 445 1.64 5.00 -13.64
CA ASN A 445 0.32 4.74 -13.06
C ASN A 445 -0.09 3.28 -13.25
N TRP A 446 0.09 2.46 -12.22
CA TRP A 446 -0.27 1.03 -12.25
C TRP A 446 -1.77 0.76 -12.27
N THR A 447 -2.61 1.75 -12.01
CA THR A 447 -4.08 1.62 -12.06
C THR A 447 -4.64 1.83 -13.47
N ALA A 448 -3.82 2.35 -14.39
CA ALA A 448 -4.25 2.66 -15.76
C ALA A 448 -4.24 1.46 -16.74
N GLY A 449 -3.81 0.28 -16.26
CA GLY A 449 -3.77 -0.95 -17.02
C GLY A 449 -2.53 -1.13 -17.90
N LYS A 450 -2.35 -2.36 -18.40
CA LYS A 450 -1.15 -2.80 -19.16
C LYS A 450 -0.81 -1.91 -20.35
N ARG A 451 -1.81 -1.57 -21.18
CA ARG A 451 -1.62 -0.79 -22.41
C ARG A 451 -1.05 0.61 -22.12
N ALA A 452 -1.57 1.28 -21.09
CA ALA A 452 -1.10 2.60 -20.69
C ALA A 452 0.31 2.56 -20.12
N LEU A 453 0.63 1.54 -19.32
CA LEU A 453 1.98 1.35 -18.76
C LEU A 453 3.03 1.08 -19.85
N LEU A 454 2.73 0.21 -20.80
CA LEU A 454 3.63 -0.06 -21.94
C LEU A 454 3.84 1.20 -22.77
N HIS A 455 2.76 1.94 -23.08
CA HIS A 455 2.85 3.20 -23.81
C HIS A 455 3.75 4.22 -23.08
N ALA A 456 3.62 4.36 -21.77
CA ALA A 456 4.47 5.24 -20.97
C ALA A 456 5.95 4.81 -21.02
N CYS A 457 6.22 3.50 -20.95
CA CYS A 457 7.58 2.97 -21.06
C CYS A 457 8.20 3.21 -22.46
N ASP A 458 7.40 3.00 -23.51
CA ASP A 458 7.88 3.10 -24.89
C ASP A 458 8.11 4.58 -25.29
N SER A 459 7.16 5.47 -24.98
CA SER A 459 7.27 6.90 -25.32
C SER A 459 8.40 7.64 -24.58
N THR A 460 8.89 7.07 -23.47
CA THR A 460 10.01 7.63 -22.70
C THR A 460 11.27 6.77 -22.75
N ASN A 461 11.30 5.69 -23.54
CA ASN A 461 12.41 4.74 -23.65
C ASN A 461 12.92 4.26 -22.29
N ILE A 462 12.02 3.84 -21.40
CA ILE A 462 12.39 3.33 -20.07
C ILE A 462 13.05 1.95 -20.21
N GLU A 463 14.28 1.85 -19.74
CA GLU A 463 15.03 0.60 -19.63
C GLU A 463 14.97 -0.01 -18.22
N SER A 464 14.80 0.84 -17.19
CA SER A 464 14.79 0.43 -15.79
C SER A 464 13.62 1.05 -15.03
N ILE A 465 12.96 0.25 -14.21
CA ILE A 465 11.82 0.66 -13.37
C ILE A 465 12.15 0.37 -11.90
N LEU A 466 12.31 1.41 -11.11
CA LEU A 466 12.58 1.29 -9.68
C LEU A 466 11.27 1.07 -8.91
N THR A 467 11.28 0.07 -8.03
CA THR A 467 10.14 -0.27 -7.18
C THR A 467 10.61 -0.93 -5.88
N SER A 468 9.69 -1.37 -5.04
CA SER A 468 9.99 -2.14 -3.83
C SER A 468 9.25 -3.48 -3.83
N ARG A 469 9.86 -4.49 -3.22
CA ARG A 469 9.24 -5.80 -3.03
C ARG A 469 7.93 -5.67 -2.25
N ALA A 470 7.95 -4.87 -1.18
CA ALA A 470 6.77 -4.60 -0.37
C ALA A 470 5.58 -4.05 -1.16
N PHE A 471 5.81 -3.21 -2.18
CA PHE A 471 4.75 -2.72 -3.06
C PHE A 471 4.27 -3.81 -4.02
N LEU A 472 5.19 -4.53 -4.67
CA LEU A 472 4.84 -5.59 -5.62
C LEU A 472 4.04 -6.72 -4.96
N ASP A 473 4.30 -7.00 -3.68
CA ASP A 473 3.62 -8.05 -2.93
C ASP A 473 2.14 -7.74 -2.67
N ILE A 474 1.76 -6.46 -2.59
CA ILE A 474 0.39 -6.02 -2.28
C ILE A 474 -0.39 -5.49 -3.49
N VAL A 475 0.30 -5.06 -4.57
CA VAL A 475 -0.39 -4.50 -5.73
C VAL A 475 -1.24 -5.56 -6.44
N ALA A 476 -2.53 -5.24 -6.65
CA ALA A 476 -3.47 -6.15 -7.30
C ALA A 476 -3.22 -6.28 -8.82
N THR A 477 -2.61 -5.27 -9.44
CA THR A 477 -2.29 -5.26 -10.87
C THR A 477 -1.18 -6.25 -11.18
N ASP A 478 -1.40 -7.13 -12.14
CA ASP A 478 -0.34 -8.02 -12.62
C ASP A 478 0.66 -7.24 -13.46
N LEU A 479 1.89 -7.13 -12.96
CA LEU A 479 3.00 -6.41 -13.57
C LEU A 479 4.05 -7.34 -14.22
N GLN A 480 3.71 -8.62 -14.48
CA GLN A 480 4.64 -9.60 -15.04
C GLN A 480 5.29 -9.11 -16.35
N PHE A 481 4.54 -8.40 -17.18
CA PHE A 481 5.03 -7.85 -18.44
C PHE A 481 6.13 -6.76 -18.31
N LEU A 482 6.40 -6.28 -17.09
CA LEU A 482 7.47 -5.34 -16.76
C LEU A 482 8.61 -6.01 -15.97
N GLU A 483 8.52 -7.29 -15.64
CA GLU A 483 9.41 -7.96 -14.67
C GLU A 483 10.89 -7.84 -15.03
N GLU A 484 11.25 -7.91 -16.32
CA GLU A 484 12.63 -7.76 -16.80
C GLU A 484 13.22 -6.35 -16.58
N LYS A 485 12.36 -5.34 -16.47
CA LYS A 485 12.77 -3.94 -16.25
C LYS A 485 12.78 -3.55 -14.77
N LEU A 486 12.24 -4.41 -13.87
CA LEU A 486 12.09 -4.07 -12.46
C LEU A 486 13.42 -4.12 -11.71
N LEU A 487 13.72 -3.05 -10.98
CA LEU A 487 14.84 -2.94 -10.04
C LEU A 487 14.26 -2.75 -8.63
N LEU A 488 14.55 -3.69 -7.74
CA LEU A 488 14.09 -3.62 -6.36
C LEU A 488 15.08 -2.80 -5.51
N ILE A 489 14.54 -1.87 -4.72
CA ILE A 489 15.37 -1.06 -3.79
C ILE A 489 16.08 -1.95 -2.77
N GLU A 490 15.44 -3.04 -2.36
CA GLU A 490 16.00 -4.02 -1.45
C GLU A 490 17.27 -4.65 -2.03
N ASP A 491 17.28 -4.97 -3.33
CA ASP A 491 18.43 -5.58 -4.00
C ASP A 491 19.58 -4.57 -4.14
N ILE A 492 19.27 -3.30 -4.45
CA ILE A 492 20.27 -2.22 -4.44
C ILE A 492 20.99 -2.14 -3.10
N ARG A 493 20.20 -2.19 -2.00
CA ARG A 493 20.73 -2.14 -0.63
C ARG A 493 21.66 -3.34 -0.32
N GLU A 494 21.34 -4.52 -0.83
CA GLU A 494 22.11 -5.74 -0.61
C GLU A 494 23.43 -5.76 -1.38
N GLN A 495 23.45 -5.18 -2.58
CA GLN A 495 24.64 -5.08 -3.41
C GLN A 495 25.69 -4.08 -2.90
N LEU A 496 25.31 -3.16 -1.99
CA LEU A 496 26.20 -2.16 -1.45
C LEU A 496 27.28 -2.76 -0.53
N SER A 497 28.52 -2.68 -0.95
CA SER A 497 29.67 -3.02 -0.11
C SER A 497 29.84 -2.05 1.07
N LEU A 498 30.63 -2.45 2.07
CA LEU A 498 30.97 -1.54 3.20
C LEU A 498 31.69 -0.28 2.69
N LYS A 499 32.54 -0.42 1.65
CA LYS A 499 33.24 0.72 1.02
C LYS A 499 32.23 1.69 0.38
N ASP A 500 31.22 1.17 -0.32
CA ASP A 500 30.17 2.00 -0.92
C ASP A 500 29.35 2.72 0.15
N LYS A 501 28.98 2.03 1.21
CA LYS A 501 28.23 2.63 2.35
C LYS A 501 29.02 3.77 3.00
N LEU A 502 30.32 3.58 3.23
CA LEU A 502 31.19 4.63 3.78
C LEU A 502 31.36 5.80 2.80
N ALA A 503 31.55 5.52 1.51
CA ALA A 503 31.67 6.55 0.47
C ALA A 503 30.39 7.37 0.34
N CYS A 504 29.20 6.73 0.38
CA CYS A 504 27.91 7.41 0.36
C CYS A 504 27.69 8.26 1.63
N LYS A 505 28.07 7.74 2.81
CA LYS A 505 27.99 8.48 4.07
C LYS A 505 28.88 9.72 4.04
N ARG A 506 30.12 9.60 3.52
CA ARG A 506 31.02 10.72 3.34
C ARG A 506 30.43 11.77 2.38
N LEU A 507 29.98 11.34 1.19
CA LEU A 507 29.38 12.25 0.22
C LEU A 507 28.14 12.96 0.78
N ALA A 508 27.26 12.25 1.51
CA ALA A 508 26.09 12.84 2.12
C ALA A 508 26.43 13.88 3.22
N SER A 509 27.62 13.84 3.81
CA SER A 509 28.08 14.84 4.78
C SER A 509 28.72 16.09 4.13
N GLU A 510 28.97 16.07 2.82
CA GLU A 510 29.48 17.22 2.09
C GLU A 510 28.45 18.35 1.96
N SER A 511 28.91 19.54 1.56
CA SER A 511 28.03 20.69 1.30
C SER A 511 27.16 20.48 0.06
N THR A 512 26.05 21.22 -0.03
CA THR A 512 25.14 21.17 -1.19
C THR A 512 25.88 21.31 -2.54
N PRO A 513 26.78 22.34 -2.73
CA PRO A 513 27.52 22.47 -3.97
C PRO A 513 28.39 21.24 -4.30
N GLN A 514 29.06 20.65 -3.32
CA GLN A 514 29.95 19.49 -3.51
C GLN A 514 29.15 18.23 -3.88
N ILE A 515 27.97 18.03 -3.27
CA ILE A 515 27.09 16.94 -3.65
C ILE A 515 26.61 17.11 -5.09
N LEU A 516 26.18 18.33 -5.45
CA LEU A 516 25.74 18.64 -6.83
C LEU A 516 26.86 18.44 -7.84
N ASP A 517 28.09 18.84 -7.52
CA ASP A 517 29.27 18.61 -8.38
C ASP A 517 29.54 17.10 -8.58
N ALA A 518 29.41 16.29 -7.52
CA ALA A 518 29.63 14.85 -7.58
C ALA A 518 28.64 14.12 -8.50
N PHE A 519 27.45 14.70 -8.73
CA PHE A 519 26.46 14.19 -9.67
C PHE A 519 26.39 14.99 -10.98
N GLY A 520 27.26 16.01 -11.19
CA GLY A 520 27.24 16.84 -12.37
C GLY A 520 26.01 17.76 -12.48
N GLN A 521 25.32 18.04 -11.34
CA GLN A 521 24.05 18.78 -11.31
C GLN A 521 24.17 20.24 -10.84
N ARG A 522 25.39 20.77 -10.70
CA ARG A 522 25.58 22.12 -10.17
C ARG A 522 25.11 23.23 -11.11
N LYS A 523 25.18 23.01 -12.43
CA LYS A 523 24.84 23.99 -13.47
C LYS A 523 23.69 23.50 -14.32
N ILE A 524 22.59 23.09 -13.69
CA ILE A 524 21.43 22.63 -14.44
C ILE A 524 20.61 23.83 -14.93
N ASN A 525 20.05 23.71 -16.13
CA ASN A 525 19.07 24.68 -16.63
C ASN A 525 17.72 24.47 -15.92
N SER A 526 17.20 25.48 -15.26
CA SER A 526 15.90 25.39 -14.58
C SER A 526 14.74 25.04 -15.51
N ASN A 527 14.87 25.25 -16.80
CA ASN A 527 13.89 24.87 -17.83
C ASN A 527 14.08 23.43 -18.34
N SER A 528 15.10 22.67 -17.87
CA SER A 528 15.21 21.24 -18.19
C SER A 528 14.12 20.43 -17.49
N THR A 529 13.68 19.36 -18.13
CA THR A 529 12.69 18.44 -17.59
C THR A 529 13.16 17.82 -16.27
N CYS A 530 12.36 17.93 -15.24
CA CYS A 530 12.62 17.39 -13.90
C CYS A 530 11.89 16.07 -13.66
N VAL A 531 10.68 15.94 -14.19
CA VAL A 531 9.82 14.75 -14.02
C VAL A 531 8.86 14.64 -15.20
N VAL A 532 8.45 13.41 -15.53
CA VAL A 532 7.39 13.16 -16.50
C VAL A 532 6.22 12.47 -15.80
N LEU A 533 5.03 13.01 -16.05
CA LEU A 533 3.75 12.42 -15.66
C LEU A 533 2.96 12.03 -16.90
N PHE A 534 2.07 11.07 -16.76
CA PHE A 534 1.13 10.71 -17.81
C PHE A 534 -0.29 11.04 -17.39
N THR A 535 -0.99 11.86 -18.20
CA THR A 535 -2.39 12.18 -17.92
C THR A 535 -3.30 11.07 -18.37
N SER A 536 -4.28 10.71 -17.57
CA SER A 536 -5.38 9.84 -17.97
C SER A 536 -6.29 10.59 -18.94
N GLY A 537 -5.97 10.56 -20.23
CA GLY A 537 -6.85 11.08 -21.29
C GLY A 537 -8.11 10.23 -21.38
N SER A 538 -9.30 10.84 -21.32
CA SER A 538 -10.58 10.14 -21.38
C SER A 538 -10.87 9.48 -22.74
N GLU A 539 -10.06 9.70 -23.78
CA GLU A 539 -10.38 9.28 -25.17
C GLU A 539 -9.22 8.67 -25.97
N ALA A 540 -7.96 8.76 -25.45
CA ALA A 540 -6.76 8.28 -26.14
C ALA A 540 -5.75 7.68 -25.16
N LEU A 541 -4.61 7.21 -25.67
CA LEU A 541 -3.46 6.83 -24.84
C LEU A 541 -3.04 8.02 -23.96
N PRO A 542 -2.53 7.77 -22.75
CA PRO A 542 -2.07 8.83 -21.84
C PRO A 542 -1.01 9.72 -22.50
N LYS A 543 -1.12 11.03 -22.33
CA LYS A 543 -0.14 11.98 -22.86
C LYS A 543 0.98 12.22 -21.87
N GLY A 544 2.22 12.21 -22.36
CA GLY A 544 3.39 12.51 -21.55
C GLY A 544 3.54 14.02 -21.29
N VAL A 545 3.53 14.40 -20.02
CA VAL A 545 3.66 15.79 -19.54
C VAL A 545 5.01 15.96 -18.86
N PRO A 546 6.02 16.54 -19.55
CA PRO A 546 7.28 16.90 -18.94
C PRO A 546 7.12 18.16 -18.09
N LEU A 547 7.46 18.08 -16.81
CA LEU A 547 7.51 19.25 -15.93
C LEU A 547 8.97 19.64 -15.66
N THR A 548 9.28 20.92 -15.79
CA THR A 548 10.62 21.43 -15.56
C THR A 548 10.87 21.75 -14.09
N HIS A 549 12.12 21.91 -13.69
CA HIS A 549 12.48 22.39 -12.35
C HIS A 549 11.79 23.73 -12.04
N ARG A 550 11.76 24.65 -13.02
CA ARG A 550 11.10 25.94 -12.89
C ARG A 550 9.60 25.83 -12.68
N ASN A 551 8.93 24.93 -13.43
CA ASN A 551 7.48 24.71 -13.29
C ASN A 551 7.13 24.30 -11.85
N ILE A 552 7.85 23.31 -11.33
CA ILE A 552 7.62 22.76 -9.98
C ILE A 552 7.90 23.82 -8.90
N LEU A 553 9.07 24.46 -8.95
CA LEU A 553 9.45 25.44 -7.92
C LEU A 553 8.52 26.64 -7.91
N SER A 554 8.10 27.14 -9.09
CA SER A 554 7.15 28.25 -9.17
C SER A 554 5.79 27.88 -8.59
N ASN A 555 5.32 26.65 -8.83
CA ASN A 555 4.05 26.18 -8.27
C ASN A 555 4.13 26.04 -6.74
N VAL A 556 5.20 25.42 -6.22
CA VAL A 556 5.44 25.30 -4.78
C VAL A 556 5.54 26.68 -4.12
N ALA A 557 6.24 27.66 -4.73
CA ALA A 557 6.33 29.04 -4.24
C ALA A 557 4.94 29.69 -4.13
N GLY A 558 4.14 29.55 -5.19
CA GLY A 558 2.76 30.07 -5.20
C GLY A 558 1.86 29.41 -4.14
N ILE A 559 2.02 28.10 -3.89
CA ILE A 559 1.30 27.39 -2.81
C ILE A 559 1.71 27.95 -1.45
N LEU A 560 3.01 28.13 -1.18
CA LEU A 560 3.50 28.67 0.10
C LEU A 560 2.98 30.09 0.39
N GLU A 561 2.87 30.92 -0.64
CA GLU A 561 2.31 32.26 -0.52
C GLU A 561 0.79 32.22 -0.26
N ALA A 562 0.07 31.36 -0.96
CA ALA A 562 -1.38 31.25 -0.82
C ALA A 562 -1.79 30.54 0.48
N PHE A 563 -0.98 29.61 0.96
CA PHE A 563 -1.20 28.82 2.18
C PHE A 563 0.07 28.76 3.03
N PRO A 564 0.29 29.75 3.92
CA PRO A 564 1.45 29.78 4.80
C PRO A 564 1.51 28.56 5.72
N LEU A 565 2.60 27.82 5.62
CA LEU A 565 2.86 26.65 6.44
C LEU A 565 3.44 27.05 7.79
N LYS A 566 3.02 26.36 8.84
CA LYS A 566 3.55 26.52 10.20
C LYS A 566 4.67 25.53 10.44
N LYS A 567 5.64 25.89 11.30
CA LYS A 567 6.73 25.01 11.72
C LYS A 567 6.26 23.71 12.39
N THR A 568 5.06 23.74 12.98
CA THR A 568 4.43 22.59 13.63
C THR A 568 3.61 21.72 12.68
N ASP A 569 3.41 22.13 11.42
CA ASP A 569 2.57 21.40 10.51
C ASP A 569 3.12 20.02 10.16
N VAL A 570 2.18 19.10 10.02
CA VAL A 570 2.37 17.74 9.54
C VAL A 570 1.34 17.50 8.43
N LEU A 571 1.83 17.17 7.25
CA LEU A 571 0.99 16.75 6.14
C LEU A 571 0.75 15.24 6.22
N LEU A 572 -0.48 14.78 6.06
CA LEU A 572 -0.75 13.38 5.77
C LEU A 572 -0.72 13.17 4.24
N GLY A 573 0.26 12.40 3.76
CA GLY A 573 0.45 12.09 2.35
C GLY A 573 -0.11 10.71 2.01
N PHE A 574 -1.27 10.64 1.36
CA PHE A 574 -1.87 9.39 0.91
C PHE A 574 -2.20 9.39 -0.59
N LEU A 575 -2.10 10.54 -1.26
CA LEU A 575 -2.32 10.61 -2.71
C LEU A 575 -1.16 9.99 -3.48
N PRO A 576 -1.43 9.13 -4.49
CA PRO A 576 -0.38 8.49 -5.27
C PRO A 576 0.49 9.51 -6.03
N PRO A 577 1.83 9.32 -6.08
CA PRO A 577 2.75 10.27 -6.72
C PRO A 577 2.67 10.29 -8.25
N PHE A 578 2.03 9.32 -8.89
CA PHE A 578 1.79 9.36 -10.34
C PHE A 578 0.69 10.35 -10.75
N HIS A 579 -0.03 10.94 -9.81
CA HIS A 579 -0.89 12.11 -10.03
C HIS A 579 -0.14 13.38 -9.62
N SER A 580 -0.25 14.42 -10.43
CA SER A 580 0.44 15.71 -10.19
C SER A 580 0.12 16.30 -8.81
N PHE A 581 -1.11 16.12 -8.30
CA PHE A 581 -1.50 16.55 -6.97
C PHE A 581 -0.72 15.80 -5.89
N GLY A 582 -0.64 14.47 -5.98
CA GLY A 582 0.16 13.65 -5.06
C GLY A 582 1.66 13.93 -5.17
N LEU A 583 2.17 14.10 -6.39
CA LEU A 583 3.57 14.42 -6.61
C LEU A 583 3.95 15.77 -6.01
N THR A 584 3.26 16.84 -6.41
CA THR A 584 3.67 18.19 -5.97
C THR A 584 3.36 18.43 -4.51
N VAL A 585 2.13 18.12 -4.04
CA VAL A 585 1.70 18.47 -2.69
C VAL A 585 2.16 17.46 -1.65
N CYS A 586 2.07 16.16 -1.93
CA CYS A 586 2.40 15.14 -0.93
C CYS A 586 3.87 14.68 -0.98
N THR A 587 4.57 14.85 -2.13
CA THR A 587 5.96 14.38 -2.28
C THR A 587 6.93 15.56 -2.33
N LEU A 588 6.83 16.44 -3.32
CA LEU A 588 7.84 17.48 -3.55
C LEU A 588 7.75 18.62 -2.53
N LEU A 589 6.57 19.17 -2.25
CA LEU A 589 6.40 20.25 -1.27
C LEU A 589 7.06 19.93 0.07
N PRO A 590 6.82 18.77 0.74
CA PRO A 590 7.49 18.43 1.98
C PRO A 590 9.01 18.32 1.83
N MET A 591 9.47 17.64 0.79
CA MET A 591 10.89 17.38 0.58
C MET A 591 11.71 18.65 0.34
N LEU A 592 11.10 19.65 -0.33
CA LEU A 592 11.78 20.87 -0.76
C LEU A 592 11.73 21.98 0.29
N THR A 593 10.73 21.98 1.16
CA THR A 593 10.45 23.14 2.04
C THR A 593 10.78 22.91 3.51
N GLY A 594 10.97 21.67 3.91
CA GLY A 594 11.16 21.34 5.32
C GLY A 594 9.85 21.02 6.07
N LEU A 595 8.72 20.88 5.37
CA LEU A 595 7.47 20.39 5.97
C LEU A 595 7.63 18.93 6.38
N ARG A 596 7.04 18.52 7.51
CA ARG A 596 6.95 17.10 7.88
C ARG A 596 5.81 16.44 7.12
N VAL A 597 6.03 15.20 6.69
CA VAL A 597 4.98 14.40 6.07
C VAL A 597 4.96 12.99 6.65
N ALA A 598 3.76 12.54 7.01
CA ALA A 598 3.50 11.14 7.36
C ALA A 598 2.74 10.48 6.20
N TYR A 599 3.19 9.28 5.79
CA TYR A 599 2.61 8.60 4.64
C TYR A 599 1.65 7.50 5.04
N TYR A 600 0.60 7.37 4.23
CA TYR A 600 -0.28 6.20 4.20
C TYR A 600 -0.44 5.72 2.74
N PRO A 601 -0.09 4.44 2.43
CA PRO A 601 0.10 4.03 1.03
C PRO A 601 -1.18 3.78 0.25
N ASN A 602 -2.31 3.45 0.92
CA ASN A 602 -3.56 3.06 0.25
C ASN A 602 -4.67 4.11 0.48
N PRO A 603 -5.02 4.93 -0.53
CA PRO A 603 -6.02 5.99 -0.38
C PRO A 603 -7.45 5.47 -0.14
N ASN A 604 -7.72 4.20 -0.42
CA ASN A 604 -9.05 3.59 -0.27
C ASN A 604 -9.36 3.14 1.17
N GLU A 605 -8.37 3.08 2.05
CA GLU A 605 -8.54 2.64 3.44
C GLU A 605 -8.89 3.81 4.37
N SER A 606 -10.06 4.40 4.15
CA SER A 606 -10.50 5.65 4.81
C SER A 606 -10.42 5.61 6.33
N ARG A 607 -10.80 4.50 6.96
CA ARG A 607 -10.77 4.33 8.43
C ARG A 607 -9.35 4.30 8.98
N LYS A 608 -8.44 3.62 8.29
CA LYS A 608 -7.02 3.57 8.68
C LYS A 608 -6.34 4.91 8.47
N ILE A 609 -6.72 5.64 7.40
CA ILE A 609 -6.25 7.03 7.17
C ILE A 609 -6.72 7.95 8.30
N ALA A 610 -7.99 7.83 8.75
CA ALA A 610 -8.49 8.61 9.87
C ALA A 610 -7.70 8.31 11.18
N LYS A 611 -7.40 7.04 11.47
CA LYS A 611 -6.51 6.65 12.58
C LYS A 611 -5.09 7.24 12.40
N ALA A 612 -4.54 7.22 11.17
CA ALA A 612 -3.22 7.77 10.87
C ALA A 612 -3.15 9.29 11.08
N ILE A 613 -4.22 10.05 10.80
CA ILE A 613 -4.31 11.49 11.12
C ILE A 613 -4.04 11.71 12.60
N LYS A 614 -4.73 10.98 13.49
CA LYS A 614 -4.54 11.07 14.94
C LYS A 614 -3.13 10.62 15.36
N LEU A 615 -2.72 9.46 14.87
CA LEU A 615 -1.44 8.82 15.20
C LEU A 615 -0.24 9.74 14.95
N TRP A 616 -0.22 10.37 13.78
CA TRP A 616 0.88 11.23 13.35
C TRP A 616 0.68 12.71 13.75
N GLY A 617 -0.47 13.06 14.35
CA GLY A 617 -0.81 14.44 14.65
C GLY A 617 -0.88 15.30 13.39
N ALA A 618 -1.43 14.75 12.30
CA ALA A 618 -1.51 15.47 11.02
C ALA A 618 -2.37 16.72 11.16
N THR A 619 -1.83 17.86 10.71
CA THR A 619 -2.52 19.16 10.76
C THR A 619 -3.11 19.54 9.41
N ILE A 620 -2.64 18.91 8.35
CA ILE A 620 -3.07 19.13 6.97
C ILE A 620 -3.28 17.77 6.31
N ALA A 621 -4.39 17.63 5.58
CA ALA A 621 -4.60 16.54 4.66
C ALA A 621 -5.08 17.08 3.32
N ALA A 622 -4.56 16.52 2.22
CA ALA A 622 -4.90 16.92 0.86
C ALA A 622 -5.49 15.74 0.10
N GLY A 623 -6.62 15.92 -0.58
CA GLY A 623 -7.28 14.84 -1.30
C GLY A 623 -8.38 15.32 -2.24
N THR A 624 -8.99 14.38 -2.98
CA THR A 624 -10.23 14.65 -3.69
C THR A 624 -11.37 14.77 -2.69
N PRO A 625 -12.45 15.49 -3.01
CA PRO A 625 -13.65 15.56 -2.14
C PRO A 625 -14.15 14.17 -1.75
N THR A 626 -14.10 13.24 -2.68
CA THR A 626 -14.52 11.84 -2.47
C THR A 626 -13.72 11.17 -1.36
N PHE A 627 -12.38 11.22 -1.42
CA PHE A 627 -11.53 10.66 -0.36
C PHE A 627 -11.72 11.37 0.98
N LEU A 628 -11.73 12.71 0.98
CA LEU A 628 -11.89 13.49 2.21
C LEU A 628 -13.22 13.17 2.91
N ARG A 629 -14.31 13.09 2.15
CA ARG A 629 -15.63 12.72 2.67
C ARG A 629 -15.65 11.32 3.27
N SER A 630 -15.08 10.33 2.56
CA SER A 630 -14.98 8.95 3.05
C SER A 630 -14.15 8.85 4.34
N ILE A 631 -13.02 9.56 4.41
CA ILE A 631 -12.17 9.60 5.61
C ILE A 631 -12.92 10.20 6.81
N LEU A 632 -13.62 11.33 6.59
CA LEU A 632 -14.36 12.00 7.66
C LEU A 632 -15.55 11.17 8.16
N ARG A 633 -16.24 10.44 7.28
CA ARG A 633 -17.35 9.55 7.66
C ARG A 633 -16.89 8.29 8.39
N ALA A 634 -15.79 7.70 7.94
CA ALA A 634 -15.25 6.47 8.53
C ALA A 634 -14.50 6.71 9.85
N GLY A 635 -14.02 7.92 10.09
CA GLY A 635 -13.30 8.28 11.31
C GLY A 635 -14.21 8.76 12.44
N LYS A 636 -13.71 8.67 13.68
CA LYS A 636 -14.35 9.29 14.84
C LYS A 636 -13.88 10.74 14.99
N PRO A 637 -14.68 11.65 15.58
CA PRO A 637 -14.30 13.06 15.77
C PRO A 637 -12.91 13.25 16.43
N GLU A 638 -12.54 12.39 17.35
CA GLU A 638 -11.26 12.40 18.02
C GLU A 638 -10.05 12.11 17.09
N ASN A 639 -10.29 11.51 15.92
CA ASN A 639 -9.25 11.28 14.94
C ASN A 639 -8.77 12.58 14.28
N PHE A 640 -9.59 13.62 14.29
CA PHE A 640 -9.38 14.85 13.52
C PHE A 640 -8.98 16.06 14.36
N THR A 641 -8.77 15.89 15.67
CA THR A 641 -8.47 16.98 16.61
C THR A 641 -7.19 17.77 16.28
N SER A 642 -6.25 17.19 15.56
CA SER A 642 -5.03 17.86 15.11
C SER A 642 -5.19 18.64 13.81
N LEU A 643 -6.22 18.34 12.99
CA LEU A 643 -6.40 18.95 11.68
C LEU A 643 -6.75 20.44 11.80
N ARG A 644 -6.06 21.28 11.03
CA ARG A 644 -6.38 22.69 10.85
C ARG A 644 -6.86 23.04 9.45
N ALA A 645 -6.49 22.20 8.46
CA ALA A 645 -6.88 22.42 7.07
C ALA A 645 -7.05 21.11 6.31
N LEU A 646 -8.06 21.08 5.46
CA LEU A 646 -8.27 20.09 4.41
C LEU A 646 -8.15 20.80 3.07
N VAL A 647 -7.29 20.31 2.17
CA VAL A 647 -7.11 20.83 0.83
C VAL A 647 -7.82 19.92 -0.15
N SER A 648 -8.86 20.43 -0.78
CA SER A 648 -9.69 19.71 -1.74
C SER A 648 -9.35 20.12 -3.16
N GLY A 649 -9.13 19.14 -4.05
CA GLY A 649 -8.81 19.42 -5.44
C GLY A 649 -9.22 18.33 -6.39
N ALA A 650 -9.04 18.56 -7.69
CA ALA A 650 -9.34 17.68 -8.79
C ALA A 650 -10.84 17.50 -9.13
N GLU A 651 -11.73 17.77 -8.19
CA GLU A 651 -13.19 17.74 -8.33
C GLU A 651 -13.78 18.90 -7.53
N ARG A 652 -15.05 19.27 -7.83
CA ARG A 652 -15.79 20.25 -7.03
C ARG A 652 -16.20 19.64 -5.69
N ALA A 653 -15.94 20.34 -4.59
CA ALA A 653 -16.39 19.89 -3.28
C ALA A 653 -17.91 19.98 -3.17
N PRO A 654 -18.62 18.89 -2.86
CA PRO A 654 -20.06 18.90 -2.68
C PRO A 654 -20.43 19.54 -1.34
N GLN A 655 -21.68 20.07 -1.24
CA GLN A 655 -22.14 20.75 -0.03
C GLN A 655 -22.09 19.90 1.23
N ASP A 656 -22.36 18.60 1.10
CA ASP A 656 -22.33 17.65 2.23
C ASP A 656 -20.94 17.53 2.87
N LEU A 657 -19.85 17.73 2.11
CA LEU A 657 -18.50 17.77 2.68
C LEU A 657 -18.31 19.01 3.58
N PHE A 658 -18.82 20.18 3.17
CA PHE A 658 -18.81 21.38 4.01
C PHE A 658 -19.62 21.18 5.28
N ASP A 659 -20.79 20.55 5.16
CA ASP A 659 -21.68 20.33 6.30
C ASP A 659 -21.07 19.29 7.27
N LEU A 660 -20.43 18.25 6.76
CA LEU A 660 -19.71 17.25 7.55
C LEU A 660 -18.57 17.89 8.37
N ILE A 661 -17.79 18.78 7.77
CA ILE A 661 -16.71 19.50 8.47
C ILE A 661 -17.25 20.38 9.61
N LYS A 662 -18.43 20.99 9.47
CA LYS A 662 -19.05 21.78 10.52
C LYS A 662 -19.45 20.96 11.75
N THR A 663 -19.61 19.64 11.62
CA THR A 663 -19.93 18.74 12.75
C THR A 663 -18.71 18.39 13.60
N LEU A 664 -17.49 18.72 13.13
CA LEU A 664 -16.26 18.42 13.85
C LEU A 664 -16.09 19.34 15.09
N PRO A 665 -15.37 18.86 16.14
CA PRO A 665 -15.34 19.54 17.43
C PRO A 665 -14.57 20.87 17.42
N HIS A 666 -13.88 21.19 16.33
CA HIS A 666 -13.13 22.45 16.17
C HIS A 666 -13.15 22.91 14.70
N PRO A 667 -12.96 24.20 14.43
CA PRO A 667 -12.97 24.75 13.07
C PRO A 667 -11.81 24.20 12.23
N ILE A 668 -12.14 23.63 11.06
CA ILE A 668 -11.19 23.19 10.06
C ILE A 668 -11.43 23.98 8.78
N ASN A 669 -10.35 24.53 8.19
CA ASN A 669 -10.46 25.23 6.90
C ASN A 669 -10.53 24.20 5.77
N LEU A 670 -11.65 24.12 5.05
CA LEU A 670 -11.70 23.43 3.77
C LEU A 670 -11.28 24.43 2.67
N LEU A 671 -10.20 24.12 1.97
CA LEU A 671 -9.66 24.97 0.91
C LEU A 671 -9.78 24.24 -0.43
N GLU A 672 -10.66 24.70 -1.28
CA GLU A 672 -10.76 24.19 -2.65
C GLU A 672 -9.64 24.78 -3.52
N GLY A 673 -9.10 23.96 -4.42
CA GLY A 673 -8.15 24.35 -5.42
C GLY A 673 -8.46 23.76 -6.79
N TYR A 674 -8.07 24.47 -7.84
CA TYR A 674 -8.13 24.03 -9.22
C TYR A 674 -6.71 23.86 -9.76
N GLY A 675 -6.53 22.75 -10.47
CA GLY A 675 -5.25 22.48 -11.10
C GLY A 675 -5.33 21.32 -12.07
N ILE A 676 -4.34 21.28 -12.95
CA ILE A 676 -4.17 20.28 -14.00
C ILE A 676 -2.69 19.92 -14.10
N THR A 677 -2.38 18.73 -14.56
CA THR A 677 -1.00 18.22 -14.60
C THR A 677 -0.05 19.17 -15.34
N GLU A 678 -0.51 19.75 -16.43
CA GLU A 678 0.21 20.69 -17.30
C GLU A 678 0.56 22.03 -16.60
N CYS A 679 -0.04 22.29 -15.44
CA CYS A 679 0.22 23.49 -14.62
C CYS A 679 0.98 23.20 -13.30
N SER A 680 1.46 21.99 -13.05
CA SER A 680 2.37 21.57 -11.97
C SER A 680 1.86 21.46 -10.50
N PRO A 681 0.63 21.21 -10.12
CA PRO A 681 -0.60 21.27 -10.86
C PRO A 681 -1.43 22.55 -10.58
N VAL A 682 -1.21 23.28 -9.45
CA VAL A 682 -2.16 24.27 -8.90
C VAL A 682 -2.17 25.54 -9.71
N VAL A 683 -3.35 25.93 -10.18
CA VAL A 683 -3.63 27.19 -10.89
C VAL A 683 -4.26 28.20 -9.95
N CYS A 684 -5.32 27.80 -9.25
CA CYS A 684 -6.06 28.63 -8.29
C CYS A 684 -6.27 27.86 -6.99
N MET A 685 -6.36 28.58 -5.88
CA MET A 685 -6.81 28.01 -4.60
C MET A 685 -7.43 29.07 -3.69
N ASN A 686 -8.36 28.63 -2.83
CA ASN A 686 -8.88 29.44 -1.74
C ASN A 686 -7.80 29.67 -0.68
N ARG A 687 -7.92 30.73 0.08
CA ARG A 687 -6.95 31.14 1.10
C ARG A 687 -7.55 31.04 2.50
N PRO A 688 -6.79 30.65 3.52
CA PRO A 688 -7.28 30.60 4.90
C PRO A 688 -7.81 31.96 5.35
N GLY A 689 -8.94 31.95 6.06
CA GLY A 689 -9.57 33.15 6.59
C GLY A 689 -10.29 34.03 5.55
N GLN A 690 -10.37 33.59 4.30
CA GLN A 690 -11.20 34.23 3.25
C GLN A 690 -12.43 33.34 2.94
N PRO A 691 -13.53 33.95 2.45
CA PRO A 691 -14.66 33.16 1.97
C PRO A 691 -14.26 32.21 0.85
N ASN A 692 -14.73 30.97 0.90
CA ASN A 692 -14.58 30.03 -0.19
C ASN A 692 -15.54 30.43 -1.33
N ILE A 693 -14.98 30.96 -2.40
CA ILE A 693 -15.70 31.32 -3.64
C ILE A 693 -15.09 30.53 -4.78
N GLY A 694 -15.85 29.60 -5.34
CA GLY A 694 -15.35 28.70 -6.36
C GLY A 694 -14.04 28.02 -5.94
N VAL A 695 -13.09 27.93 -6.84
CA VAL A 695 -11.76 27.37 -6.61
C VAL A 695 -10.71 28.42 -6.18
N GLY A 696 -11.17 29.60 -5.77
CA GLY A 696 -10.33 30.68 -5.26
C GLY A 696 -9.61 31.50 -6.34
N LYS A 697 -8.57 32.20 -5.89
CA LYS A 697 -7.80 33.12 -6.73
C LYS A 697 -6.59 32.46 -7.37
N PRO A 698 -6.12 32.91 -8.54
CA PRO A 698 -4.88 32.45 -9.14
C PRO A 698 -3.70 32.48 -8.14
N LEU A 699 -2.79 31.53 -8.26
CA LEU A 699 -1.51 31.57 -7.55
C LEU A 699 -0.65 32.74 -8.05
N SER A 700 0.26 33.20 -7.21
CA SER A 700 1.24 34.22 -7.61
C SER A 700 2.06 33.76 -8.82
N GLY A 701 2.22 34.63 -9.81
CA GLY A 701 2.89 34.32 -11.07
C GLY A 701 2.02 33.58 -12.11
N VAL A 702 0.79 33.20 -11.77
CA VAL A 702 -0.14 32.57 -12.71
C VAL A 702 -1.18 33.60 -13.17
N SER A 703 -1.30 33.79 -14.48
CA SER A 703 -2.34 34.58 -15.12
C SER A 703 -3.43 33.64 -15.67
N VAL A 704 -4.67 34.03 -15.45
CA VAL A 704 -5.86 33.31 -15.95
C VAL A 704 -6.69 34.27 -16.79
N ALA A 705 -7.05 33.90 -18.01
CA ALA A 705 -7.96 34.65 -18.88
C ALA A 705 -9.19 33.82 -19.22
N ILE A 706 -10.33 34.44 -19.34
CA ILE A 706 -11.59 33.82 -19.79
C ILE A 706 -11.94 34.37 -21.15
N VAL A 707 -12.03 33.50 -22.16
CA VAL A 707 -12.28 33.88 -23.55
C VAL A 707 -13.45 33.10 -24.15
N HIS A 708 -14.08 33.70 -25.17
CA HIS A 708 -15.09 33.00 -25.95
C HIS A 708 -14.46 31.78 -26.67
N PRO A 709 -15.00 30.56 -26.57
CA PRO A 709 -14.36 29.37 -27.09
C PRO A 709 -14.02 29.37 -28.59
N GLU A 710 -14.85 30.04 -29.42
CA GLU A 710 -14.68 30.05 -30.87
C GLU A 710 -13.91 31.29 -31.35
N THR A 711 -14.22 32.49 -30.81
CA THR A 711 -13.64 33.76 -31.27
C THR A 711 -12.35 34.13 -30.55
N LEU A 712 -12.07 33.52 -29.41
CA LEU A 712 -10.96 33.83 -28.51
C LEU A 712 -10.94 35.28 -28.01
N LEU A 713 -12.07 35.99 -28.15
CA LEU A 713 -12.25 37.32 -27.56
C LEU A 713 -12.53 37.19 -26.06
N GLU A 714 -12.06 38.15 -25.29
CA GLU A 714 -12.33 38.22 -23.86
C GLU A 714 -13.84 38.36 -23.61
N VAL A 715 -14.38 37.58 -22.69
CA VAL A 715 -15.79 37.67 -22.30
C VAL A 715 -15.99 38.74 -21.24
N THR A 716 -17.22 39.25 -21.11
CA THR A 716 -17.57 40.24 -20.09
C THR A 716 -17.40 39.65 -18.69
N ALA A 717 -17.06 40.49 -17.71
CA ALA A 717 -16.87 40.04 -16.33
C ALA A 717 -18.12 39.32 -15.80
N GLY A 718 -17.96 38.08 -15.31
CA GLY A 718 -19.04 37.21 -14.85
C GLY A 718 -19.63 36.29 -15.90
N GLU A 719 -19.33 36.48 -17.19
CA GLU A 719 -19.73 35.57 -18.25
C GLU A 719 -18.82 34.33 -18.30
N GLN A 720 -19.38 33.22 -18.72
CA GLN A 720 -18.69 31.95 -18.89
C GLN A 720 -17.87 31.94 -20.19
N GLY A 721 -16.65 31.44 -20.12
CA GLY A 721 -15.79 31.21 -21.27
C GLY A 721 -14.75 30.12 -21.06
N LEU A 722 -13.92 29.94 -22.07
CA LEU A 722 -12.77 29.03 -22.05
C LEU A 722 -11.66 29.60 -21.18
N ILE A 723 -11.13 28.77 -20.31
CA ILE A 723 -10.05 29.14 -19.39
C ILE A 723 -8.71 28.98 -20.10
N LEU A 724 -7.97 30.08 -20.24
CA LEU A 724 -6.58 30.10 -20.67
C LEU A 724 -5.67 30.39 -19.47
N VAL A 725 -4.53 29.75 -19.41
CA VAL A 725 -3.56 29.92 -18.30
C VAL A 725 -2.18 30.23 -18.86
N GLN A 726 -1.47 31.17 -18.20
CA GLN A 726 -0.10 31.51 -18.51
C GLN A 726 0.69 31.70 -17.21
N GLY A 727 1.96 31.28 -17.19
CA GLY A 727 2.84 31.46 -16.03
C GLY A 727 4.03 30.53 -16.03
N PRO A 728 4.96 30.73 -15.09
CA PRO A 728 6.17 29.90 -15.00
C PRO A 728 5.93 28.45 -14.54
N SER A 729 4.74 28.14 -14.01
CA SER A 729 4.34 26.79 -13.62
C SER A 729 3.76 25.95 -14.76
N ILE A 730 3.60 26.54 -15.96
CA ILE A 730 3.02 25.87 -17.13
C ILE A 730 4.11 25.06 -17.83
N PHE A 731 3.81 23.82 -18.19
CA PHE A 731 4.71 22.92 -18.90
C PHE A 731 5.12 23.44 -20.29
N PRO A 732 6.21 22.94 -20.87
CA PRO A 732 6.67 23.40 -22.20
C PRO A 732 5.91 22.80 -23.39
N GLY A 733 5.04 21.80 -23.14
CA GLY A 733 4.33 21.02 -24.17
C GLY A 733 4.41 19.54 -23.90
N TYR A 734 3.59 18.74 -24.60
CA TYR A 734 3.59 17.29 -24.47
C TYR A 734 4.84 16.65 -25.09
N LEU A 735 5.20 15.43 -24.64
CA LEU A 735 6.28 14.65 -25.26
C LEU A 735 5.98 14.38 -26.74
N GLU A 736 4.71 14.19 -27.06
CA GLU A 736 4.21 14.02 -28.44
C GLU A 736 4.13 15.39 -29.11
N SER A 737 5.17 15.76 -29.86
CA SER A 737 5.37 17.09 -30.45
C SER A 737 4.28 17.57 -31.43
N GLN A 738 3.41 16.70 -31.91
CA GLN A 738 2.30 17.02 -32.82
C GLN A 738 1.11 17.69 -32.10
N LEU A 739 1.07 17.66 -30.76
CA LEU A 739 0.00 18.23 -29.97
C LEU A 739 0.39 19.61 -29.46
N THR A 740 -0.15 20.66 -30.06
CA THR A 740 0.05 22.05 -29.61
C THR A 740 -1.15 22.51 -28.76
N PRO A 741 -1.06 22.46 -27.43
CA PRO A 741 -2.17 22.88 -26.56
C PRO A 741 -2.16 24.37 -26.29
N PHE A 742 -1.26 25.14 -26.94
CA PHE A 742 -1.10 26.56 -26.75
C PHE A 742 -1.88 27.35 -27.80
N ILE A 743 -2.41 28.49 -27.37
CA ILE A 743 -3.14 29.45 -28.17
C ILE A 743 -2.43 30.80 -28.09
N ASN A 744 -2.26 31.49 -29.20
CA ASN A 744 -1.75 32.86 -29.22
C ASN A 744 -2.87 33.83 -28.78
N TYR A 745 -2.75 34.38 -27.57
CA TYR A 745 -3.68 35.34 -27.01
C TYR A 745 -2.91 36.54 -26.42
N ARG A 746 -3.33 37.74 -26.68
CA ARG A 746 -2.62 39.00 -26.26
C ARG A 746 -1.14 39.02 -26.64
N LYS A 747 -0.79 38.50 -27.84
CA LYS A 747 0.58 38.45 -28.39
C LYS A 747 1.54 37.54 -27.59
N SER A 748 1.01 36.64 -26.82
CA SER A 748 1.78 35.62 -26.08
C SER A 748 1.09 34.26 -26.12
N GLU A 749 1.85 33.20 -25.85
CA GLU A 749 1.31 31.84 -25.81
C GLU A 749 0.63 31.58 -24.46
N TRP A 750 -0.61 31.10 -24.54
CA TRP A 750 -1.42 30.69 -23.39
C TRP A 750 -1.81 29.23 -23.54
N TYR A 751 -1.73 28.53 -22.43
CA TYR A 751 -2.19 27.13 -22.38
C TYR A 751 -3.73 27.10 -22.37
N ASN A 752 -4.28 26.33 -23.30
CA ASN A 752 -5.72 26.05 -23.37
C ASN A 752 -6.05 24.86 -22.47
N THR A 753 -6.73 25.12 -21.36
CA THR A 753 -7.08 24.08 -20.39
C THR A 753 -8.16 23.11 -20.88
N GLY A 754 -8.99 23.56 -21.83
CA GLY A 754 -10.21 22.86 -22.23
C GLY A 754 -11.32 22.90 -21.17
N ASP A 755 -11.11 23.62 -20.06
CA ASP A 755 -12.11 23.83 -19.02
C ASP A 755 -12.83 25.17 -19.24
N LEU A 756 -14.09 25.25 -18.83
CA LEU A 756 -14.92 26.46 -18.88
C LEU A 756 -15.09 27.01 -17.45
N GLY A 757 -15.13 28.35 -17.37
CA GLY A 757 -15.32 29.01 -16.08
C GLY A 757 -15.66 30.50 -16.24
N ARG A 758 -15.83 31.14 -15.09
CA ARG A 758 -16.02 32.62 -15.00
C ARG A 758 -15.34 33.15 -13.74
N PHE A 759 -15.07 34.44 -13.74
CA PHE A 759 -14.62 35.09 -12.52
C PHE A 759 -15.80 35.69 -11.74
N GLU A 760 -15.74 35.54 -10.41
CA GLU A 760 -16.65 36.19 -9.47
C GLU A 760 -15.82 36.73 -8.29
N ASN A 761 -15.86 38.03 -8.07
CA ASN A 761 -15.08 38.72 -7.03
C ASN A 761 -13.57 38.38 -7.04
N GLY A 762 -12.98 38.19 -8.24
CA GLY A 762 -11.60 37.82 -8.44
C GLY A 762 -11.26 36.34 -8.16
N SER A 763 -12.25 35.53 -7.83
CA SER A 763 -12.13 34.05 -7.68
C SER A 763 -12.63 33.36 -8.94
N LEU A 764 -11.99 32.28 -9.32
CA LEU A 764 -12.37 31.47 -10.48
C LEU A 764 -13.45 30.45 -10.05
N ILE A 765 -14.51 30.37 -10.85
CA ILE A 765 -15.56 29.36 -10.74
C ILE A 765 -15.48 28.47 -11.96
N ILE A 766 -15.21 27.17 -11.76
CA ILE A 766 -15.23 26.17 -12.82
C ILE A 766 -16.68 25.79 -13.10
N THR A 767 -17.08 25.86 -14.38
CA THR A 767 -18.46 25.54 -14.80
C THR A 767 -18.57 24.25 -15.59
N GLY A 768 -17.43 23.69 -16.08
CA GLY A 768 -17.39 22.39 -16.74
C GLY A 768 -16.18 22.22 -17.66
N ARG A 769 -16.21 21.18 -18.48
CA ARG A 769 -15.21 20.92 -19.52
C ARG A 769 -15.80 21.07 -20.89
N LEU A 770 -15.10 21.71 -21.81
CA LEU A 770 -15.57 21.95 -23.18
C LEU A 770 -15.97 20.63 -23.89
N LYS A 771 -15.20 19.58 -23.71
CA LYS A 771 -15.52 18.22 -24.25
C LYS A 771 -16.69 17.54 -23.56
N ARG A 772 -17.15 18.00 -22.41
CA ARG A 772 -18.34 17.50 -21.72
C ARG A 772 -19.59 18.37 -21.96
N PHE A 773 -19.52 19.28 -22.94
CA PHE A 773 -20.66 20.00 -23.47
C PHE A 773 -21.08 19.33 -24.76
N ILE A 774 -22.34 19.16 -24.90
CA ILE A 774 -22.97 18.68 -26.15
C ILE A 774 -23.89 19.76 -26.71
N LYS A 775 -24.00 19.80 -28.04
CA LYS A 775 -24.91 20.71 -28.68
C LYS A 775 -26.24 20.00 -28.91
N ILE A 776 -27.30 20.46 -28.22
CA ILE A 776 -28.66 19.94 -28.41
C ILE A 776 -29.50 21.06 -29.01
N ALA A 777 -29.98 20.86 -30.25
CA ALA A 777 -30.81 21.84 -30.99
C ALA A 777 -30.23 23.29 -31.02
N GLY A 778 -28.90 23.40 -31.05
CA GLY A 778 -28.19 24.69 -31.10
C GLY A 778 -27.70 25.22 -29.74
N GLU A 779 -28.17 24.70 -28.63
CA GLU A 779 -27.74 25.11 -27.29
C GLU A 779 -26.63 24.19 -26.74
N MET A 780 -25.65 24.80 -26.03
CA MET A 780 -24.57 24.08 -25.40
C MET A 780 -25.00 23.60 -24.01
N VAL A 781 -25.10 22.28 -23.84
CA VAL A 781 -25.56 21.62 -22.63
C VAL A 781 -24.39 20.97 -21.91
N SER A 782 -24.18 21.33 -20.64
CA SER A 782 -23.19 20.70 -19.77
C SER A 782 -23.70 19.38 -19.20
N LEU A 783 -23.09 18.24 -19.58
CA LEU A 783 -23.42 16.94 -19.00
C LEU A 783 -23.11 16.89 -17.50
N GLY A 784 -22.07 17.61 -17.06
CA GLY A 784 -21.74 17.72 -15.63
C GLY A 784 -22.81 18.47 -14.83
N ALA A 785 -23.43 19.50 -15.38
CA ALA A 785 -24.53 20.21 -14.73
C ALA A 785 -25.79 19.31 -14.61
N VAL A 786 -26.05 18.49 -15.62
CA VAL A 786 -27.15 17.51 -15.58
C VAL A 786 -26.89 16.43 -14.53
N GLU A 787 -25.66 15.95 -14.42
CA GLU A 787 -25.25 15.01 -13.36
C GLU A 787 -25.41 15.63 -11.97
N GLU A 788 -24.95 16.87 -11.77
CA GLU A 788 -25.06 17.58 -10.48
C GLU A 788 -26.53 17.76 -10.06
N ALA A 789 -27.41 18.09 -10.99
CA ALA A 789 -28.83 18.23 -10.72
C ALA A 789 -29.46 16.92 -10.23
N LEU A 790 -29.18 15.82 -10.94
CA LEU A 790 -29.70 14.49 -10.55
C LEU A 790 -29.08 14.01 -9.22
N GLN A 791 -27.81 14.33 -8.97
CA GLN A 791 -27.09 13.87 -7.77
C GLN A 791 -27.66 14.44 -6.47
N LYS A 792 -28.33 15.60 -6.50
CA LYS A 792 -29.04 16.18 -5.34
C LYS A 792 -30.19 15.31 -4.87
N HIS A 793 -30.82 14.56 -5.76
CA HIS A 793 -32.02 13.76 -5.52
C HIS A 793 -31.73 12.25 -5.49
N ILE A 794 -30.56 11.83 -5.97
CA ILE A 794 -30.15 10.42 -5.98
C ILE A 794 -29.03 10.25 -4.93
N PRO A 795 -29.31 9.57 -3.80
CA PRO A 795 -28.32 9.42 -2.74
C PRO A 795 -27.09 8.65 -3.24
N SER A 796 -25.90 9.15 -2.91
CA SER A 796 -24.67 8.40 -3.15
C SER A 796 -24.46 7.39 -2.03
N ILE A 797 -24.17 6.15 -2.38
CA ILE A 797 -23.76 5.12 -1.43
C ILE A 797 -22.23 5.30 -1.24
N GLU A 798 -21.80 5.48 0.01
CA GLU A 798 -20.39 5.46 0.45
C GLU A 798 -19.38 6.44 -0.21
N GLY A 799 -19.84 7.59 -0.68
CA GLY A 799 -18.89 8.63 -1.14
C GLY A 799 -18.34 8.44 -2.56
N ALA A 800 -18.67 7.34 -3.24
CA ALA A 800 -18.37 7.13 -4.66
C ALA A 800 -19.38 7.87 -5.56
N PRO A 801 -19.04 8.19 -6.82
CA PRO A 801 -20.03 8.71 -7.75
C PRO A 801 -21.16 7.68 -7.95
N SER A 802 -22.39 8.07 -7.63
CA SER A 802 -23.58 7.20 -7.70
C SER A 802 -24.25 7.20 -9.08
N LEU A 803 -23.86 8.14 -9.95
CA LEU A 803 -24.37 8.28 -11.30
C LEU A 803 -23.36 8.92 -12.25
N ALA A 804 -23.56 8.71 -13.55
CA ALA A 804 -22.83 9.35 -14.62
C ALA A 804 -23.70 9.48 -15.87
N ILE A 805 -23.48 10.51 -16.69
CA ILE A 805 -24.22 10.74 -17.93
C ILE A 805 -23.27 10.75 -19.13
N LEU A 806 -23.66 10.05 -20.16
CA LEU A 806 -23.03 10.09 -21.47
C LEU A 806 -24.03 10.45 -22.57
N ALA A 807 -23.54 11.09 -23.63
CA ALA A 807 -24.31 11.30 -24.84
C ALA A 807 -24.08 10.14 -25.82
N ARG A 808 -25.14 9.62 -26.43
CA ARG A 808 -25.13 8.66 -27.52
C ARG A 808 -25.49 9.39 -28.79
N GLY A 809 -24.61 9.44 -29.79
CA GLY A 809 -24.77 10.06 -31.11
C GLY A 809 -23.42 10.23 -31.79
N SER A 810 -23.37 10.41 -33.11
CA SER A 810 -22.18 10.75 -33.87
C SER A 810 -21.84 12.26 -33.75
N GLU A 811 -20.59 12.63 -33.94
CA GLU A 811 -20.18 14.04 -34.06
C GLU A 811 -20.97 14.70 -35.23
N GLY A 812 -21.79 15.72 -34.90
CA GLY A 812 -22.68 16.39 -35.87
C GLY A 812 -24.17 16.01 -35.77
N ASP A 813 -24.54 15.08 -34.88
CA ASP A 813 -25.93 14.75 -34.62
C ASP A 813 -26.66 15.92 -33.95
N SER A 814 -27.73 16.42 -34.56
CA SER A 814 -28.47 17.58 -34.08
C SER A 814 -29.25 17.32 -32.78
N ARG A 815 -29.38 16.04 -32.38
CA ARG A 815 -30.10 15.59 -31.16
C ARG A 815 -29.46 14.32 -30.57
N PRO A 816 -28.28 14.40 -29.95
CA PRO A 816 -27.69 13.28 -29.23
C PRO A 816 -28.62 12.86 -28.08
N SER A 817 -28.79 11.56 -27.85
CA SER A 817 -29.58 11.02 -26.75
C SER A 817 -28.74 10.92 -25.46
N LEU A 818 -29.28 11.34 -24.31
CA LEU A 818 -28.61 11.24 -23.01
C LEU A 818 -28.90 9.88 -22.36
N VAL A 819 -27.83 9.23 -21.93
CA VAL A 819 -27.86 7.95 -21.20
C VAL A 819 -27.37 8.16 -19.80
N LEU A 820 -28.22 7.88 -18.81
CA LEU A 820 -27.90 7.91 -17.39
C LEU A 820 -27.40 6.52 -16.95
N PHE A 821 -26.23 6.45 -16.38
CA PHE A 821 -25.73 5.31 -15.63
C PHE A 821 -25.92 5.59 -14.14
N VAL A 822 -26.49 4.65 -13.38
CA VAL A 822 -26.85 4.87 -11.98
C VAL A 822 -26.79 3.57 -11.18
N GLU A 823 -26.47 3.65 -9.88
CA GLU A 823 -26.41 2.49 -8.98
C GLU A 823 -27.78 2.15 -8.37
N SER A 824 -28.62 3.16 -8.19
CA SER A 824 -29.99 3.01 -7.65
C SER A 824 -31.02 2.70 -8.74
N ASP A 825 -32.18 2.18 -8.34
CA ASP A 825 -33.33 2.05 -9.22
C ASP A 825 -34.00 3.40 -9.41
N ILE A 826 -33.80 4.01 -10.58
CA ILE A 826 -34.49 5.22 -11.01
C ILE A 826 -35.07 5.02 -12.40
N SER A 827 -36.33 5.39 -12.62
CA SER A 827 -36.92 5.37 -13.96
C SER A 827 -36.49 6.60 -14.75
N VAL A 828 -36.55 6.49 -16.06
CA VAL A 828 -36.29 7.59 -17.01
C VAL A 828 -37.23 8.75 -16.77
N GLU A 829 -38.51 8.44 -16.47
CA GLU A 829 -39.56 9.44 -16.16
C GLU A 829 -39.18 10.23 -14.90
N LYS A 830 -38.75 9.55 -13.84
CA LYS A 830 -38.36 10.19 -12.57
C LYS A 830 -37.12 11.05 -12.73
N ALA A 831 -36.12 10.58 -13.49
CA ALA A 831 -34.93 11.37 -13.76
C ALA A 831 -35.28 12.66 -14.55
N ASN A 832 -36.19 12.59 -15.53
CA ASN A 832 -36.64 13.73 -16.30
C ASN A 832 -37.55 14.68 -15.48
N GLU A 833 -38.32 14.16 -14.54
CA GLU A 833 -39.10 14.98 -13.59
C GLU A 833 -38.14 15.81 -12.71
N ILE A 834 -37.10 15.20 -12.16
CA ILE A 834 -36.06 15.90 -11.38
C ILE A 834 -35.39 17.02 -12.22
N LEU A 835 -35.00 16.72 -13.46
CA LEU A 835 -34.39 17.73 -14.32
C LEU A 835 -35.32 18.91 -14.58
N LYS A 836 -36.62 18.66 -14.72
CA LYS A 836 -37.64 19.70 -14.89
C LYS A 836 -37.78 20.54 -13.60
N GLU A 837 -37.79 19.90 -12.41
CA GLU A 837 -37.82 20.58 -11.12
C GLU A 837 -36.58 21.43 -10.86
N GLU A 838 -35.39 20.99 -11.31
CA GLU A 838 -34.14 21.73 -11.24
C GLU A 838 -34.01 22.82 -12.35
N GLY A 839 -35.07 23.04 -13.15
CA GLY A 839 -35.16 24.14 -14.09
C GLY A 839 -34.52 23.87 -15.46
N PHE A 840 -34.21 22.63 -15.81
CA PHE A 840 -33.70 22.30 -17.12
C PHE A 840 -34.80 22.37 -18.19
N PRO A 841 -34.49 22.93 -19.40
CA PRO A 841 -35.44 22.97 -20.52
C PRO A 841 -35.90 21.56 -20.92
N PRO A 842 -37.14 21.37 -21.40
CA PRO A 842 -37.64 20.06 -21.86
C PRO A 842 -36.80 19.40 -22.97
N LEU A 843 -35.97 20.17 -23.63
CA LEU A 843 -35.03 19.74 -24.65
C LEU A 843 -33.93 18.82 -24.07
N ILE A 844 -33.59 19.01 -22.78
CA ILE A 844 -32.59 18.24 -22.04
C ILE A 844 -33.32 17.14 -21.29
N HIS A 845 -33.28 15.92 -21.84
CA HIS A 845 -33.97 14.80 -21.25
C HIS A 845 -33.14 13.51 -21.35
N ILE A 846 -33.21 12.70 -20.32
CA ILE A 846 -32.62 11.36 -20.28
C ILE A 846 -33.48 10.46 -21.20
N SER A 847 -32.83 9.78 -22.13
CA SER A 847 -33.49 8.85 -23.03
C SER A 847 -33.42 7.40 -22.54
N THR A 848 -32.39 7.06 -21.76
CA THR A 848 -32.16 5.71 -21.24
C THR A 848 -31.50 5.80 -19.87
N ALA A 849 -31.95 4.98 -18.92
CA ALA A 849 -31.27 4.75 -17.65
C ALA A 849 -30.74 3.31 -17.59
N LYS A 850 -29.45 3.15 -17.33
CA LYS A 850 -28.77 1.84 -17.17
C LYS A 850 -28.33 1.70 -15.72
N LYS A 851 -28.89 0.71 -15.03
CA LYS A 851 -28.46 0.38 -13.67
C LYS A 851 -27.13 -0.36 -13.69
N LEU A 852 -26.18 0.08 -12.90
CA LEU A 852 -24.90 -0.58 -12.69
C LEU A 852 -24.78 -1.00 -11.21
N ARG A 853 -23.96 -2.02 -10.96
CA ARG A 853 -23.64 -2.44 -9.57
C ARG A 853 -22.79 -1.39 -8.87
N SER A 854 -21.90 -0.75 -9.62
CA SER A 854 -21.09 0.41 -9.16
C SER A 854 -20.68 1.24 -10.37
N ILE A 855 -20.59 2.56 -10.21
CA ILE A 855 -20.05 3.44 -11.24
C ILE A 855 -18.53 3.22 -11.31
N PRO A 856 -17.94 2.87 -12.46
CA PRO A 856 -16.52 2.67 -12.59
C PRO A 856 -15.76 3.95 -12.27
N VAL A 857 -14.69 3.84 -11.49
CA VAL A 857 -13.82 4.96 -11.09
C VAL A 857 -12.37 4.68 -11.44
N LEU A 858 -11.63 5.75 -11.74
CA LEU A 858 -10.18 5.73 -11.91
C LEU A 858 -9.48 5.58 -10.54
N GLY A 859 -8.21 5.21 -10.52
CA GLY A 859 -7.41 5.17 -9.29
C GLY A 859 -7.29 6.50 -8.53
N SER A 860 -7.74 7.60 -9.13
CA SER A 860 -7.90 8.91 -8.50
C SER A 860 -9.25 9.11 -7.79
N GLY A 861 -10.17 8.14 -7.85
CA GLY A 861 -11.54 8.25 -7.35
C GLY A 861 -12.52 8.94 -8.32
N LYS A 862 -12.06 9.43 -9.49
CA LYS A 862 -12.91 10.06 -10.50
C LYS A 862 -13.66 9.04 -11.32
N THR A 863 -14.88 9.38 -11.79
CA THR A 863 -15.65 8.57 -12.73
C THR A 863 -14.85 8.18 -13.98
N ASP A 864 -14.80 6.90 -14.29
CA ASP A 864 -14.16 6.37 -15.51
C ASP A 864 -15.17 6.37 -16.67
N TYR A 865 -15.24 7.49 -17.37
CA TYR A 865 -16.11 7.64 -18.54
C TYR A 865 -15.70 6.77 -19.74
N GLN A 866 -14.46 6.25 -19.79
CA GLN A 866 -14.04 5.32 -20.83
C GLN A 866 -14.71 3.95 -20.66
N SER A 867 -14.68 3.41 -19.47
CA SER A 867 -15.39 2.18 -19.14
C SER A 867 -16.89 2.32 -19.38
N LEU A 868 -17.47 3.47 -19.04
CA LEU A 868 -18.89 3.75 -19.32
C LEU A 868 -19.20 3.86 -20.83
N LYS A 869 -18.29 4.46 -21.64
CA LYS A 869 -18.44 4.49 -23.11
C LYS A 869 -18.41 3.10 -23.73
N ALA A 870 -17.55 2.20 -23.23
CA ALA A 870 -17.52 0.82 -23.69
C ALA A 870 -18.86 0.11 -23.41
N LEU A 871 -19.53 0.42 -22.28
CA LEU A 871 -20.86 -0.10 -21.95
C LEU A 871 -21.98 0.50 -22.80
N LEU A 872 -21.78 1.67 -23.44
CA LEU A 872 -22.71 2.21 -24.44
C LEU A 872 -22.66 1.46 -25.78
N ALA A 873 -21.50 0.91 -26.14
CA ALA A 873 -21.28 0.20 -27.39
C ALA A 873 -21.86 -1.23 -27.37
N VAL A 874 -22.19 -1.76 -26.18
CA VAL A 874 -22.87 -3.06 -26.04
C VAL A 874 -24.37 -2.79 -26.13
N PRO A 875 -25.08 -3.41 -27.12
CA PRO A 875 -26.49 -3.17 -27.38
C PRO A 875 -27.41 -3.52 -26.23
#